data_1ede31476a63dfdf4171eb87e1b11398
#
_entry.id   1ede31476a63dfdf4171eb87e1b11398
#
_cell.length_a   1.000
_cell.length_b   1.000
_cell.length_c   1.000
_cell.angle_alpha   90.00
_cell.angle_beta   90.00
_cell.angle_gamma   90.00
#
_symmetry.space_group_name_H-M   'P 1'
#
loop_
_entity.id
_entity.type
_entity.pdbx_description
1 polymer ?
#
loop_
_entity_poly.entity_id
_entity_poly.type
_entity_poly.pdbx_seq_one_letter_code
_entity_poly.pdbx_strand_id
1 'polypeptide(L)'
;MKQTIILLFCALTAQAAAQNNIPQEDSLKALALKGVTVKGERPHVTMKDGRFTIDMQAVRNKKIAANAHELIKELPLVSSTDDEALSLSGAQATTVMINGKPSNLTAEQIIRYLKTLPADKVDKVELLYNPSAEYHAGNASVINVITGRSGGSGFSGQLAAHYKWRHDSAFGNDAATFFSLAKWNFSLMYSYDFANTVYKREQRSRHTLSAAAPGEAGNVYDIRQTTRIPMRSGNFYVNASAERRFNDKSTLTIGYMGDFTPSEKSGNETVSNMFRDAKSKDRNPTHYHDISSDFNSSFGLKAGISYNYYSATGLQSMKYDGVPAFNYHARQRIDNYKVYADQNHRFGHGWSLSYGAMFNFVESRNRQDMRSSDAVQESYVNNTATYENTIDAYAGARKSWLDDKILLDATITNQYYRMNHYHNNSLMPRVSATWSITPKHRLQLSYRTFKVYPSYWMKQDYVNRTDEYSVHMGNPDLKPQKINDLSLQYILAGKYTFTVLYRDINGLIMTQTYQSPDALQLIYQNRNIKKFDILSFNASAPVKFGKVAYTDITARAYMQHFKSKEWHNLTYDHHKWVAELNSHTTFYLNSRKTLTADLDIWYVSPALNGEWEIDGFCNVKAGIKWKFLNDNAVLSFDCYDIFESAMPEIHTRIGTQNQRLKQNFYQRTFNVGFTWKFGGYKELRTRRPDTSRYGI
;
A
#
# COMPACT_ATOMS: atom_id res chain seq x y z
N MET A 1 -29.04 15.78 -13.63
CA MET A 1 -29.39 14.95 -12.47
C MET A 1 -28.18 14.58 -11.59
N LYS A 2 -26.98 14.22 -12.13
CA LYS A 2 -25.79 13.88 -11.31
C LYS A 2 -25.23 15.05 -10.48
N GLN A 3 -25.25 16.27 -11.00
CA GLN A 3 -24.76 17.47 -10.27
C GLN A 3 -25.72 18.01 -9.22
N THR A 4 -27.01 17.78 -9.37
CA THR A 4 -28.07 18.23 -8.44
C THR A 4 -28.10 17.43 -7.15
N ILE A 5 -27.71 16.15 -7.19
CA ILE A 5 -27.69 15.27 -6.01
C ILE A 5 -26.53 15.61 -5.08
N ILE A 6 -25.36 15.98 -5.63
CA ILE A 6 -24.18 16.40 -4.84
C ILE A 6 -24.48 17.71 -4.09
N LEU A 7 -25.15 18.65 -4.72
CA LEU A 7 -25.58 19.92 -4.10
C LEU A 7 -26.67 19.71 -3.03
N LEU A 8 -27.55 18.72 -3.19
CA LEU A 8 -28.59 18.41 -2.22
C LEU A 8 -28.00 17.78 -0.95
N PHE A 9 -26.95 16.96 -1.05
CA PHE A 9 -26.27 16.38 0.11
C PHE A 9 -25.47 17.43 0.90
N CYS A 10 -24.81 18.37 0.22
CA CYS A 10 -24.15 19.50 0.88
C CYS A 10 -25.16 20.47 1.54
N ALA A 11 -26.35 20.63 0.97
CA ALA A 11 -27.40 21.47 1.53
C ALA A 11 -28.07 20.85 2.78
N LEU A 12 -28.23 19.53 2.83
CA LEU A 12 -28.79 18.84 4.00
C LEU A 12 -27.85 18.85 5.21
N THR A 13 -26.55 18.91 5.01
CA THR A 13 -25.57 19.07 6.10
C THR A 13 -25.52 20.48 6.65
N ALA A 14 -25.83 21.50 5.84
CA ALA A 14 -25.88 22.90 6.25
C ALA A 14 -27.17 23.26 7.02
N GLN A 15 -28.31 22.60 6.74
CA GLN A 15 -29.58 22.85 7.45
C GLN A 15 -29.65 22.23 8.84
N ALA A 16 -28.89 21.17 9.12
CA ALA A 16 -28.81 20.58 10.46
C ALA A 16 -28.06 21.44 11.50
N ALA A 17 -27.36 22.49 11.05
CA ALA A 17 -26.62 23.41 11.92
C ALA A 17 -27.38 24.68 12.32
N ALA A 18 -28.59 24.91 11.80
CA ALA A 18 -29.29 26.19 11.91
C ALA A 18 -30.54 26.19 12.84
N GLN A 19 -30.79 25.16 13.62
CA GLN A 19 -31.91 25.19 14.58
C GLN A 19 -31.44 24.88 16.00
N ASN A 20 -30.96 25.92 16.66
CA ASN A 20 -30.95 25.98 18.13
C ASN A 20 -31.52 27.35 18.57
N ASN A 21 -32.81 27.40 18.84
CA ASN A 21 -33.45 28.44 19.58
C ASN A 21 -33.21 28.27 21.07
N ILE A 22 -32.72 29.33 21.69
CA ILE A 22 -32.54 29.50 23.14
C ILE A 22 -33.88 29.94 23.74
N PRO A 23 -34.32 29.39 24.88
CA PRO A 23 -35.18 30.08 25.81
C PRO A 23 -34.36 30.51 27.06
N GLN A 24 -34.65 31.75 27.46
CA GLN A 24 -34.15 32.45 28.62
C GLN A 24 -34.74 31.91 29.96
N GLU A 25 -33.88 32.01 30.98
CA GLU A 25 -34.09 32.14 32.42
C GLU A 25 -35.28 31.50 33.15
N ASP A 26 -34.97 30.70 34.21
CA ASP A 26 -35.27 31.09 35.57
C ASP A 26 -34.61 30.19 36.67
N SER A 27 -34.16 30.87 37.73
CA SER A 27 -34.04 30.48 39.13
C SER A 27 -33.05 29.42 39.62
N LEU A 28 -32.07 29.91 40.29
CA LEU A 28 -31.14 29.29 41.27
C LEU A 28 -31.80 28.31 42.25
N LYS A 29 -31.36 27.07 42.22
CA LYS A 29 -31.28 26.21 43.41
C LYS A 29 -29.91 25.55 43.44
N ALA A 30 -29.10 25.89 44.44
CA ALA A 30 -27.83 25.27 44.73
C ALA A 30 -28.02 23.78 45.04
N LEU A 31 -27.71 22.89 44.13
CA LEU A 31 -27.47 21.47 44.34
C LEU A 31 -25.96 21.26 44.47
N ALA A 32 -25.54 20.70 45.62
CA ALA A 32 -24.16 20.28 45.84
C ALA A 32 -23.72 19.32 44.72
N LEU A 33 -22.83 19.77 43.82
CA LEU A 33 -22.23 18.95 42.78
C LEU A 33 -21.33 17.89 43.43
N LYS A 34 -21.74 16.64 43.39
CA LYS A 34 -20.82 15.51 43.51
C LYS A 34 -19.69 15.70 42.52
N GLY A 35 -18.47 15.68 42.99
CA GLY A 35 -17.27 15.92 42.19
C GLY A 35 -17.30 15.14 40.89
N VAL A 36 -17.38 15.86 39.76
CA VAL A 36 -17.23 15.32 38.42
C VAL A 36 -15.76 14.98 38.26
N THR A 37 -15.41 13.73 38.40
CA THR A 37 -14.09 13.23 37.99
C THR A 37 -14.05 13.35 36.45
N VAL A 38 -13.46 14.41 35.94
CA VAL A 38 -13.13 14.53 34.54
C VAL A 38 -12.08 13.47 34.24
N LYS A 39 -12.50 12.30 33.81
CA LYS A 39 -11.61 11.35 33.14
C LYS A 39 -11.16 12.02 31.85
N GLY A 40 -9.96 12.63 31.88
CA GLY A 40 -9.34 13.14 30.66
C GLY A 40 -9.30 12.01 29.63
N GLU A 41 -9.93 12.18 28.47
CA GLU A 41 -9.74 11.26 27.36
C GLU A 41 -8.26 11.24 27.04
N ARG A 42 -7.61 10.08 27.20
CA ARG A 42 -6.21 9.91 26.78
C ARG A 42 -6.10 10.32 25.32
N PRO A 43 -5.08 11.10 24.94
CA PRO A 43 -4.88 11.43 23.55
C PRO A 43 -4.73 10.11 22.76
N HIS A 44 -5.53 9.92 21.73
CA HIS A 44 -5.51 8.71 20.90
C HIS A 44 -4.18 8.55 20.14
N VAL A 45 -3.47 9.65 19.93
CA VAL A 45 -2.16 9.71 19.29
C VAL A 45 -1.17 10.30 20.28
N THR A 46 -0.19 9.51 20.67
CA THR A 46 0.96 9.96 21.42
C THR A 46 2.18 9.96 20.51
N MET A 47 3.08 10.89 20.72
CA MET A 47 4.36 10.84 20.04
C MET A 47 5.46 10.69 21.08
N LYS A 48 6.27 9.68 20.88
CA LYS A 48 7.48 9.44 21.65
C LYS A 48 8.60 9.00 20.70
N ASP A 49 9.80 9.52 20.89
CA ASP A 49 10.98 9.16 20.11
C ASP A 49 10.79 9.35 18.57
N GLY A 50 10.07 10.40 18.13
CA GLY A 50 9.80 10.65 16.70
C GLY A 50 8.75 9.73 16.06
N ARG A 51 8.04 8.92 16.86
CA ARG A 51 7.02 7.96 16.42
C ARG A 51 5.64 8.42 16.88
N PHE A 52 4.68 8.41 15.97
CA PHE A 52 3.27 8.54 16.34
C PHE A 52 2.76 7.17 16.78
N THR A 53 2.43 7.03 18.04
CA THR A 53 1.87 5.80 18.58
C THR A 53 0.38 5.99 18.81
N ILE A 54 -0.42 5.11 18.21
CA ILE A 54 -1.88 5.09 18.35
C ILE A 54 -2.27 3.87 19.16
N ASP A 55 -2.98 4.12 20.28
CA ASP A 55 -3.57 3.06 21.11
C ASP A 55 -4.81 2.49 20.41
N MET A 56 -4.74 1.24 20.00
CA MET A 56 -5.80 0.61 19.22
C MET A 56 -7.03 0.25 20.06
N GLN A 57 -6.92 0.15 21.38
CA GLN A 57 -8.08 -0.04 22.24
C GLN A 57 -9.05 1.15 22.16
N ALA A 58 -8.50 2.35 22.11
CA ALA A 58 -9.29 3.57 21.98
C ALA A 58 -9.97 3.68 20.59
N VAL A 59 -9.34 3.16 19.56
CA VAL A 59 -9.91 3.12 18.18
C VAL A 59 -11.03 2.07 18.11
N ARG A 60 -10.81 0.86 18.60
CA ARG A 60 -11.81 -0.21 18.65
C ARG A 60 -13.09 0.17 19.38
N ASN A 61 -13.00 1.02 20.39
CA ASN A 61 -14.18 1.54 21.11
C ASN A 61 -15.04 2.50 20.28
N LYS A 62 -14.52 2.98 19.15
CA LYS A 62 -15.21 3.96 18.28
C LYS A 62 -15.60 3.38 16.92
N LYS A 63 -14.89 2.38 16.45
CA LYS A 63 -15.01 1.83 15.09
C LYS A 63 -15.26 0.32 15.14
N ILE A 64 -16.09 -0.18 14.23
CA ILE A 64 -16.28 -1.61 14.03
C ILE A 64 -15.32 -2.07 12.94
N ALA A 65 -14.36 -2.91 13.31
CA ALA A 65 -13.42 -3.52 12.39
C ALA A 65 -13.34 -5.03 12.68
N ALA A 66 -13.40 -5.84 11.65
CA ALA A 66 -13.28 -7.28 11.74
C ALA A 66 -11.82 -7.71 11.87
N ASN A 67 -10.92 -7.09 11.13
CA ASN A 67 -9.52 -7.45 11.02
C ASN A 67 -8.59 -6.23 11.17
N ALA A 68 -7.28 -6.49 11.21
CA ALA A 68 -6.28 -5.45 11.40
C ALA A 68 -6.25 -4.46 10.23
N HIS A 69 -6.44 -4.93 8.99
CA HIS A 69 -6.47 -4.05 7.82
C HIS A 69 -7.58 -3.00 7.92
N GLU A 70 -8.82 -3.43 8.19
CA GLU A 70 -9.95 -2.52 8.39
C GLU A 70 -9.67 -1.55 9.55
N LEU A 71 -9.12 -2.05 10.67
CA LEU A 71 -8.83 -1.22 11.83
C LEU A 71 -7.77 -0.15 11.54
N ILE A 72 -6.73 -0.48 10.77
CA ILE A 72 -5.64 0.45 10.44
C ILE A 72 -6.12 1.50 9.43
N LYS A 73 -6.99 1.16 8.49
CA LYS A 73 -7.62 2.13 7.58
C LYS A 73 -8.37 3.25 8.31
N GLU A 74 -8.91 2.95 9.48
CA GLU A 74 -9.66 3.89 10.31
C GLU A 74 -8.76 4.84 11.11
N LEU A 75 -7.43 4.72 10.99
CA LEU A 75 -6.51 5.55 11.75
C LEU A 75 -6.35 6.94 11.12
N PRO A 76 -6.29 8.01 11.94
CA PRO A 76 -5.88 9.30 11.45
C PRO A 76 -4.49 9.19 10.80
N LEU A 77 -4.26 9.93 9.72
CA LEU A 77 -3.02 9.92 8.95
C LEU A 77 -2.78 8.67 8.10
N VAL A 78 -3.66 7.69 8.11
CA VAL A 78 -3.64 6.54 7.19
C VAL A 78 -4.67 6.77 6.10
N SER A 79 -4.32 6.48 4.87
CA SER A 79 -5.21 6.50 3.71
C SER A 79 -5.14 5.16 2.97
N SER A 80 -6.26 4.78 2.36
CA SER A 80 -6.34 3.63 1.47
C SER A 80 -7.11 4.06 0.22
N THR A 81 -6.50 3.91 -0.93
CA THR A 81 -7.05 4.44 -2.19
C THR A 81 -7.96 3.45 -2.90
N ASP A 82 -7.73 2.18 -2.73
CA ASP A 82 -8.40 1.07 -3.44
C ASP A 82 -8.97 -0.01 -2.50
N ASP A 83 -9.10 0.31 -1.21
CA ASP A 83 -9.49 -0.61 -0.15
C ASP A 83 -8.50 -1.77 0.07
N GLU A 84 -7.33 -1.70 -0.54
CA GLU A 84 -6.26 -2.68 -0.43
C GLU A 84 -4.96 -2.08 0.10
N ALA A 85 -4.37 -1.11 -0.60
CA ALA A 85 -3.12 -0.50 -0.18
C ALA A 85 -3.30 0.45 1.02
N LEU A 86 -2.38 0.39 1.97
CA LEU A 86 -2.28 1.31 3.12
C LEU A 86 -1.13 2.28 2.89
N SER A 87 -1.41 3.57 3.04
CA SER A 87 -0.40 4.62 2.93
C SER A 87 -0.53 5.64 4.06
N LEU A 88 0.57 6.27 4.44
CA LEU A 88 0.52 7.43 5.32
C LEU A 88 0.14 8.66 4.51
N SER A 89 -0.84 9.40 5.00
CA SER A 89 -1.29 10.65 4.38
C SER A 89 -0.12 11.62 4.20
N GLY A 90 0.13 12.03 2.95
CA GLY A 90 1.26 12.88 2.62
C GLY A 90 2.58 12.14 2.36
N ALA A 91 2.66 10.83 2.57
CA ALA A 91 3.77 10.01 2.15
C ALA A 91 3.48 9.36 0.79
N GLN A 92 4.49 9.22 -0.05
CA GLN A 92 4.32 8.61 -1.38
C GLN A 92 4.60 7.11 -1.43
N ALA A 93 5.36 6.61 -0.48
CA ALA A 93 5.59 5.19 -0.30
C ALA A 93 5.47 4.87 1.18
N THR A 94 4.73 3.84 1.48
CA THR A 94 4.55 3.35 2.85
C THR A 94 4.80 1.86 2.88
N THR A 95 5.65 1.43 3.80
CA THR A 95 5.85 0.01 4.10
C THR A 95 5.12 -0.31 5.39
N VAL A 96 4.34 -1.37 5.37
CA VAL A 96 3.74 -1.91 6.59
C VAL A 96 4.69 -2.93 7.19
N MET A 97 4.95 -2.81 8.48
CA MET A 97 5.79 -3.72 9.24
C MET A 97 5.01 -4.35 10.38
N ILE A 98 5.41 -5.54 10.77
CA ILE A 98 4.83 -6.25 11.89
C ILE A 98 5.89 -6.38 12.99
N ASN A 99 5.59 -5.80 14.17
CA ASN A 99 6.49 -5.81 15.32
C ASN A 99 7.89 -5.22 15.06
N GLY A 100 7.98 -4.25 14.13
CA GLY A 100 9.23 -3.56 13.78
C GLY A 100 10.25 -4.41 13.06
N LYS A 101 9.82 -5.50 12.42
CA LYS A 101 10.70 -6.43 11.70
C LYS A 101 10.77 -6.08 10.22
N PRO A 102 11.97 -6.07 9.61
CA PRO A 102 12.10 -5.94 8.17
C PRO A 102 11.51 -7.19 7.51
N SER A 103 10.48 -6.98 6.71
CA SER A 103 9.78 -8.06 5.99
C SER A 103 10.30 -8.21 4.56
N ASN A 104 10.30 -9.44 4.05
CA ASN A 104 10.51 -9.73 2.64
C ASN A 104 9.18 -9.86 1.87
N LEU A 105 8.07 -9.62 2.56
CA LEU A 105 6.73 -9.73 2.00
C LEU A 105 6.48 -8.60 1.01
N THR A 106 5.78 -8.91 -0.07
CA THR A 106 5.23 -7.89 -0.95
C THR A 106 4.13 -7.10 -0.23
N ALA A 107 3.78 -5.93 -0.74
CA ALA A 107 2.68 -5.15 -0.17
C ALA A 107 1.37 -5.96 -0.12
N GLU A 108 1.06 -6.72 -1.16
CA GLU A 108 -0.12 -7.58 -1.25
C GLU A 108 -0.12 -8.68 -0.18
N GLN A 109 1.02 -9.32 0.05
CA GLN A 109 1.17 -10.37 1.07
C GLN A 109 0.99 -9.81 2.48
N ILE A 110 1.52 -8.60 2.75
CA ILE A 110 1.30 -7.91 4.02
C ILE A 110 -0.19 -7.56 4.21
N ILE A 111 -0.86 -7.09 3.16
CA ILE A 111 -2.30 -6.81 3.22
C ILE A 111 -3.11 -8.08 3.51
N ARG A 112 -2.79 -9.21 2.88
CA ARG A 112 -3.43 -10.51 3.21
C ARG A 112 -3.21 -10.89 4.66
N TYR A 113 -1.98 -10.74 5.16
CA TYR A 113 -1.69 -10.95 6.58
C TYR A 113 -2.59 -10.08 7.48
N LEU A 114 -2.71 -8.78 7.17
CA LEU A 114 -3.54 -7.85 7.95
C LEU A 114 -5.04 -8.15 7.85
N LYS A 115 -5.52 -8.60 6.69
CA LYS A 115 -6.91 -9.02 6.50
C LYS A 115 -7.25 -10.29 7.31
N THR A 116 -6.27 -11.18 7.49
CA THR A 116 -6.42 -12.41 8.29
C THR A 116 -6.20 -12.16 9.79
N LEU A 117 -5.40 -11.17 10.17
CA LEU A 117 -5.12 -10.81 11.57
C LEU A 117 -6.34 -10.17 12.23
N PRO A 118 -6.91 -10.73 13.32
CA PRO A 118 -8.03 -10.12 14.03
C PRO A 118 -7.72 -8.72 14.56
N ALA A 119 -8.69 -7.81 14.49
CA ALA A 119 -8.52 -6.43 14.93
C ALA A 119 -8.13 -6.29 16.42
N ASP A 120 -8.56 -7.22 17.27
CA ASP A 120 -8.25 -7.24 18.70
C ASP A 120 -6.81 -7.69 19.02
N LYS A 121 -6.12 -8.29 18.07
CA LYS A 121 -4.70 -8.67 18.20
C LYS A 121 -3.74 -7.50 17.95
N VAL A 122 -4.22 -6.37 17.45
CA VAL A 122 -3.41 -5.16 17.30
C VAL A 122 -3.44 -4.35 18.59
N ASP A 123 -2.33 -4.26 19.28
CA ASP A 123 -2.18 -3.48 20.54
C ASP A 123 -2.02 -1.99 20.25
N LYS A 124 -1.07 -1.66 19.39
CA LYS A 124 -0.80 -0.30 18.96
C LYS A 124 -0.29 -0.27 17.52
N VAL A 125 -0.42 0.89 16.89
CA VAL A 125 0.19 1.18 15.60
C VAL A 125 1.11 2.36 15.74
N GLU A 126 2.33 2.21 15.23
CA GLU A 126 3.32 3.28 15.19
C GLU A 126 3.43 3.79 13.74
N LEU A 127 3.23 5.09 13.56
CA LEU A 127 3.35 5.74 12.26
C LEU A 127 4.66 6.53 12.23
N LEU A 128 5.52 6.19 11.29
CA LEU A 128 6.85 6.79 11.13
C LEU A 128 6.97 7.38 9.73
N TYR A 129 6.93 8.69 9.63
CA TYR A 129 7.16 9.39 8.35
C TYR A 129 8.61 9.34 7.93
N ASN A 130 9.52 9.34 8.90
CA ASN A 130 10.95 9.21 8.69
C ASN A 130 11.53 8.13 9.61
N PRO A 131 11.32 6.84 9.31
CA PRO A 131 11.81 5.75 10.14
C PRO A 131 13.33 5.76 10.19
N SER A 132 13.94 5.46 11.34
CA SER A 132 15.38 5.29 11.48
C SER A 132 15.88 4.07 10.69
N ALA A 133 17.18 3.98 10.42
CA ALA A 133 17.76 2.92 9.59
C ALA A 133 17.56 1.52 10.17
N GLU A 134 17.42 1.41 11.51
CA GLU A 134 17.11 0.13 12.21
C GLU A 134 15.82 -0.56 11.75
N TYR A 135 14.97 0.14 11.02
CA TYR A 135 13.76 -0.45 10.43
C TYR A 135 14.04 -1.11 9.08
N HIS A 136 15.22 -0.90 8.47
CA HIS A 136 15.55 -1.38 7.13
C HIS A 136 14.43 -1.11 6.09
N ALA A 137 13.67 -0.04 6.35
CA ALA A 137 12.51 0.31 5.52
C ALA A 137 12.89 0.83 4.14
N GLY A 138 14.19 0.89 3.85
CA GLY A 138 14.70 1.37 2.56
C GLY A 138 14.18 2.76 2.23
N ASN A 139 13.02 2.81 1.64
CA ASN A 139 12.48 3.92 0.85
C ASN A 139 11.23 4.53 1.45
N ALA A 140 10.60 3.89 2.44
CA ALA A 140 9.23 4.19 2.76
C ALA A 140 9.08 4.82 4.14
N SER A 141 8.03 5.60 4.33
CA SER A 141 7.43 5.76 5.65
C SER A 141 6.94 4.39 6.16
N VAL A 142 6.77 4.24 7.45
CA VAL A 142 6.41 2.95 8.05
C VAL A 142 5.10 3.05 8.83
N ILE A 143 4.21 2.11 8.58
CA ILE A 143 3.11 1.74 9.47
C ILE A 143 3.55 0.48 10.20
N ASN A 144 3.99 0.60 11.45
CA ASN A 144 4.43 -0.53 12.26
C ASN A 144 3.29 -1.02 13.13
N VAL A 145 2.77 -2.19 12.80
CA VAL A 145 1.67 -2.86 13.52
C VAL A 145 2.26 -3.68 14.64
N ILE A 146 2.02 -3.27 15.88
CA ILE A 146 2.46 -4.00 17.06
C ILE A 146 1.32 -4.89 17.53
N THR A 147 1.54 -6.19 17.46
CA THR A 147 0.57 -7.18 17.92
C THR A 147 0.58 -7.30 19.43
N GLY A 148 -0.61 -7.42 20.02
CA GLY A 148 -0.79 -7.60 21.44
C GLY A 148 -0.16 -8.90 21.95
N ARG A 149 0.57 -8.81 23.03
CA ARG A 149 1.17 -9.97 23.70
C ARG A 149 0.21 -10.48 24.77
N SER A 150 -0.24 -11.72 24.65
CA SER A 150 -1.01 -12.37 25.71
C SER A 150 -0.12 -12.62 26.93
N GLY A 151 -0.51 -12.08 28.07
CA GLY A 151 0.21 -12.27 29.33
C GLY A 151 -0.05 -13.61 30.04
N GLY A 152 -0.94 -14.47 29.52
CA GLY A 152 -1.37 -15.71 30.14
C GLY A 152 -1.54 -16.86 29.16
N SER A 153 -1.76 -18.08 29.69
CA SER A 153 -2.13 -19.24 28.89
C SER A 153 -3.56 -19.09 28.37
N GLY A 154 -3.81 -19.40 27.10
CA GLY A 154 -5.13 -19.32 26.52
C GLY A 154 -5.16 -19.63 25.04
N PHE A 155 -6.38 -19.78 24.53
CA PHE A 155 -6.68 -20.02 23.13
C PHE A 155 -7.70 -19.01 22.65
N SER A 156 -7.50 -18.46 21.47
CA SER A 156 -8.47 -17.57 20.80
C SER A 156 -8.36 -17.73 19.30
N GLY A 157 -9.43 -17.43 18.59
CA GLY A 157 -9.44 -17.51 17.15
C GLY A 157 -10.52 -16.65 16.53
N GLN A 158 -10.46 -16.59 15.20
CA GLN A 158 -11.42 -15.92 14.34
C GLN A 158 -11.66 -16.74 13.10
N LEU A 159 -12.91 -16.79 12.67
CA LEU A 159 -13.32 -17.28 11.35
C LEU A 159 -14.00 -16.13 10.62
N ALA A 160 -13.69 -15.95 9.35
CA ALA A 160 -14.35 -14.98 8.50
C ALA A 160 -14.67 -15.60 7.14
N ALA A 161 -15.77 -15.12 6.55
CA ALA A 161 -16.16 -15.44 5.18
C ALA A 161 -16.69 -14.17 4.52
N HIS A 162 -16.38 -14.02 3.24
CA HIS A 162 -16.86 -12.90 2.46
C HIS A 162 -17.28 -13.35 1.05
N TYR A 163 -18.27 -12.66 0.51
CA TYR A 163 -18.75 -12.84 -0.85
C TYR A 163 -18.87 -11.48 -1.51
N LYS A 164 -18.28 -11.37 -2.71
CA LYS A 164 -18.35 -10.17 -3.55
C LYS A 164 -19.14 -10.51 -4.80
N TRP A 165 -20.10 -9.67 -5.10
CA TRP A 165 -20.88 -9.72 -6.33
C TRP A 165 -20.67 -8.43 -7.12
N ARG A 166 -20.30 -8.63 -8.37
CA ARG A 166 -20.14 -7.60 -9.38
C ARG A 166 -20.75 -8.14 -10.66
N HIS A 167 -20.50 -8.12 -11.81
CA HIS A 167 -21.01 -8.98 -12.89
C HIS A 167 -20.59 -10.45 -12.72
N ASP A 168 -19.63 -10.67 -11.86
CA ASP A 168 -18.96 -11.93 -11.55
C ASP A 168 -18.96 -12.15 -10.05
N SER A 169 -18.49 -13.31 -9.61
CA SER A 169 -18.48 -13.69 -8.21
C SER A 169 -17.05 -13.91 -7.70
N ALA A 170 -16.79 -13.41 -6.49
CA ALA A 170 -15.63 -13.78 -5.72
C ALA A 170 -16.05 -14.14 -4.31
N PHE A 171 -15.39 -15.13 -3.73
CA PHE A 171 -15.62 -15.51 -2.34
C PHE A 171 -14.29 -15.82 -1.66
N GLY A 172 -14.25 -15.62 -0.35
CA GLY A 172 -13.08 -15.96 0.42
C GLY A 172 -13.47 -16.35 1.84
N ASN A 173 -12.54 -17.04 2.50
CA ASN A 173 -12.64 -17.39 3.89
C ASN A 173 -11.27 -17.29 4.57
N ASP A 174 -11.29 -16.89 5.83
CA ASP A 174 -10.11 -16.68 6.65
C ASP A 174 -10.28 -17.43 7.97
N ALA A 175 -9.19 -17.98 8.47
CA ALA A 175 -9.12 -18.54 9.82
C ALA A 175 -7.85 -18.08 10.50
N ALA A 176 -7.92 -17.63 11.72
CA ALA A 176 -6.78 -17.29 12.55
C ALA A 176 -6.93 -17.93 13.93
N THR A 177 -5.88 -18.58 14.42
CA THR A 177 -5.83 -19.15 15.76
C THR A 177 -4.57 -18.73 16.48
N PHE A 178 -4.70 -18.47 17.76
CA PHE A 178 -3.63 -18.03 18.65
C PHE A 178 -3.66 -18.89 19.91
N PHE A 179 -2.52 -19.43 20.24
CA PHE A 179 -2.35 -20.24 21.43
C PHE A 179 -1.14 -19.76 22.23
N SER A 180 -1.34 -19.51 23.51
CA SER A 180 -0.27 -19.10 24.43
C SER A 180 -0.14 -20.11 25.56
N LEU A 181 1.08 -20.59 25.79
CA LEU A 181 1.40 -21.53 26.84
C LEU A 181 2.71 -21.09 27.53
N ALA A 182 2.62 -20.66 28.78
CA ALA A 182 3.76 -20.18 29.56
C ALA A 182 4.54 -19.08 28.81
N LYS A 183 5.75 -19.39 28.35
CA LYS A 183 6.65 -18.46 27.64
C LYS A 183 6.57 -18.58 26.11
N TRP A 184 5.66 -19.40 25.58
CA TRP A 184 5.46 -19.60 24.15
C TRP A 184 4.16 -18.97 23.67
N ASN A 185 4.21 -18.35 22.50
CA ASN A 185 3.06 -17.90 21.75
C ASN A 185 3.10 -18.53 20.36
N PHE A 186 2.01 -19.11 19.92
CA PHE A 186 1.86 -19.69 18.59
C PHE A 186 0.74 -18.97 17.86
N SER A 187 0.91 -18.75 16.58
CA SER A 187 -0.16 -18.30 15.68
C SER A 187 -0.20 -19.15 14.43
N LEU A 188 -1.42 -19.41 13.96
CA LEU A 188 -1.67 -20.02 12.66
C LEU A 188 -2.78 -19.21 11.98
N MET A 189 -2.51 -18.74 10.79
CA MET A 189 -3.45 -18.00 9.95
C MET A 189 -3.55 -18.66 8.59
N TYR A 190 -4.74 -18.70 8.05
CA TYR A 190 -5.07 -19.26 6.74
C TYR A 190 -6.05 -18.32 6.05
N SER A 191 -5.90 -18.13 4.74
CA SER A 191 -6.85 -17.45 3.87
C SER A 191 -6.96 -18.19 2.54
N TYR A 192 -8.16 -18.25 2.02
CA TYR A 192 -8.45 -18.68 0.66
C TYR A 192 -9.36 -17.67 -0.01
N ASP A 193 -8.93 -17.18 -1.18
CA ASP A 193 -9.68 -16.28 -2.01
C ASP A 193 -9.88 -16.88 -3.40
N PHE A 194 -11.11 -16.93 -3.85
CA PHE A 194 -11.45 -17.29 -5.22
C PHE A 194 -12.09 -16.09 -5.91
N ALA A 195 -11.63 -15.78 -7.10
CA ALA A 195 -12.19 -14.75 -7.96
C ALA A 195 -12.43 -15.27 -9.38
N ASN A 196 -13.59 -14.94 -9.92
CA ASN A 196 -13.92 -15.11 -11.33
C ASN A 196 -14.41 -13.75 -11.82
N THR A 197 -13.60 -13.08 -12.65
CA THR A 197 -13.82 -11.69 -13.05
C THR A 197 -13.64 -11.51 -14.55
N VAL A 198 -14.33 -10.53 -15.12
CA VAL A 198 -14.18 -10.14 -16.53
C VAL A 198 -13.92 -8.64 -16.59
N TYR A 199 -12.75 -8.29 -17.09
CA TYR A 199 -12.39 -6.91 -17.39
C TYR A 199 -12.64 -6.58 -18.85
N LYS A 200 -12.86 -5.29 -19.14
CA LYS A 200 -12.97 -4.77 -20.50
C LYS A 200 -12.02 -3.61 -20.68
N ARG A 201 -11.40 -3.54 -21.85
CA ARG A 201 -10.51 -2.46 -22.26
C ARG A 201 -10.91 -2.00 -23.65
N GLU A 202 -11.10 -0.70 -23.85
CA GLU A 202 -11.26 -0.07 -25.15
C GLU A 202 -10.04 0.80 -25.41
N GLN A 203 -9.40 0.60 -26.54
CA GLN A 203 -8.23 1.36 -26.98
C GLN A 203 -8.51 1.98 -28.34
N ARG A 204 -8.21 3.26 -28.46
CA ARG A 204 -8.25 3.99 -29.72
C ARG A 204 -6.89 4.62 -29.94
N SER A 205 -6.30 4.38 -31.09
CA SER A 205 -4.98 4.87 -31.48
C SER A 205 -5.06 5.53 -32.84
N ARG A 206 -4.69 6.79 -32.93
CA ARG A 206 -4.40 7.43 -34.19
C ARG A 206 -2.91 7.29 -34.47
N HIS A 207 -2.56 6.35 -35.34
CA HIS A 207 -1.18 5.95 -35.62
C HIS A 207 -0.70 6.57 -36.92
N THR A 208 0.43 7.27 -36.88
CA THR A 208 1.05 7.91 -38.05
C THR A 208 2.32 7.16 -38.42
N LEU A 209 2.35 6.57 -39.62
CA LEU A 209 3.58 6.04 -40.20
C LEU A 209 4.38 7.15 -40.89
N SER A 210 5.72 7.00 -40.91
CA SER A 210 6.59 7.88 -41.67
C SER A 210 6.21 7.91 -43.13
N ALA A 211 6.41 9.06 -43.82
CA ALA A 211 6.23 9.17 -45.25
C ALA A 211 7.25 8.29 -45.97
N ALA A 212 6.84 7.73 -47.10
CA ALA A 212 7.71 6.92 -47.94
C ALA A 212 8.84 7.75 -48.63
N ALA A 213 8.62 9.06 -48.81
CA ALA A 213 9.59 10.00 -49.35
C ALA A 213 9.67 11.30 -48.57
N PRO A 214 10.84 11.98 -48.54
CA PRO A 214 10.98 13.29 -47.91
C PRO A 214 10.03 14.34 -48.50
N GLY A 215 9.21 14.99 -47.65
CA GLY A 215 8.25 16.01 -48.07
C GLY A 215 6.82 15.53 -48.26
N GLU A 216 6.57 14.23 -48.20
CA GLU A 216 5.21 13.65 -48.22
C GLU A 216 4.63 13.58 -46.80
N ALA A 217 3.31 13.62 -46.69
CA ALA A 217 2.62 13.36 -45.42
C ALA A 217 2.60 11.87 -45.12
N GLY A 218 2.93 11.50 -43.87
CA GLY A 218 2.82 10.12 -43.44
C GLY A 218 1.36 9.62 -43.42
N ASN A 219 1.16 8.33 -43.62
CA ASN A 219 -0.15 7.69 -43.58
C ASN A 219 -0.67 7.63 -42.13
N VAL A 220 -1.93 8.02 -41.94
CA VAL A 220 -2.58 8.02 -40.62
C VAL A 220 -3.66 6.93 -40.59
N TYR A 221 -3.62 6.13 -39.53
CA TYR A 221 -4.52 4.99 -39.32
C TYR A 221 -5.29 5.16 -38.01
N ASP A 222 -6.61 5.01 -38.06
CA ASP A 222 -7.49 4.98 -36.89
C ASP A 222 -7.70 3.52 -36.45
N ILE A 223 -6.99 3.12 -35.39
CA ILE A 223 -7.02 1.76 -34.85
C ILE A 223 -7.96 1.76 -33.64
N ARG A 224 -8.92 0.86 -33.64
CA ARG A 224 -9.87 0.64 -32.54
C ARG A 224 -9.81 -0.81 -32.11
N GLN A 225 -9.57 -1.02 -30.84
CA GLN A 225 -9.52 -2.35 -30.24
C GLN A 225 -10.42 -2.41 -29.02
N THR A 226 -11.15 -3.52 -28.91
CA THR A 226 -11.91 -3.87 -27.72
C THR A 226 -11.40 -5.21 -27.21
N THR A 227 -10.90 -5.23 -25.98
CA THR A 227 -10.37 -6.44 -25.35
C THR A 227 -11.26 -6.84 -24.17
N ARG A 228 -11.70 -8.09 -24.16
CA ARG A 228 -12.34 -8.74 -23.03
C ARG A 228 -11.31 -9.63 -22.35
N ILE A 229 -11.16 -9.52 -21.04
CA ILE A 229 -10.14 -10.21 -20.25
C ILE A 229 -10.84 -11.01 -19.15
N PRO A 230 -11.29 -12.25 -19.44
CA PRO A 230 -11.77 -13.15 -18.40
C PRO A 230 -10.59 -13.62 -17.53
N MET A 231 -10.76 -13.59 -16.22
CA MET A 231 -9.75 -14.04 -15.27
C MET A 231 -10.40 -14.88 -14.17
N ARG A 232 -9.79 -16.02 -13.87
CA ARG A 232 -10.19 -16.89 -12.78
C ARG A 232 -8.97 -17.28 -11.97
N SER A 233 -8.98 -16.98 -10.66
CA SER A 233 -7.87 -17.29 -9.76
C SER A 233 -8.37 -17.90 -8.45
N GLY A 234 -7.55 -18.74 -7.85
CA GLY A 234 -7.71 -19.24 -6.49
C GLY A 234 -6.39 -19.06 -5.76
N ASN A 235 -6.40 -18.30 -4.66
CA ASN A 235 -5.22 -17.96 -3.89
C ASN A 235 -5.32 -18.58 -2.50
N PHE A 236 -4.23 -19.22 -2.06
CA PHE A 236 -4.08 -19.77 -0.72
C PHE A 236 -2.97 -19.03 0.01
N TYR A 237 -3.23 -18.64 1.24
CA TYR A 237 -2.27 -18.02 2.11
C TYR A 237 -2.21 -18.75 3.44
N VAL A 238 -1.01 -19.03 3.93
CA VAL A 238 -0.77 -19.63 5.24
C VAL A 238 0.34 -18.88 5.95
N ASN A 239 0.14 -18.53 7.21
CA ASN A 239 1.17 -17.98 8.07
C ASN A 239 1.17 -18.71 9.41
N ALA A 240 2.32 -19.21 9.82
CA ALA A 240 2.53 -19.87 11.09
C ALA A 240 3.70 -19.25 11.82
N SER A 241 3.57 -18.95 13.11
CA SER A 241 4.69 -18.46 13.90
C SER A 241 4.72 -19.04 15.31
N ALA A 242 5.94 -19.18 15.84
CA ALA A 242 6.21 -19.53 17.22
C ALA A 242 7.15 -18.49 17.82
N GLU A 243 6.72 -17.82 18.88
CA GLU A 243 7.53 -16.90 19.66
C GLU A 243 7.84 -17.49 21.02
N ARG A 244 9.12 -17.58 21.36
CA ARG A 244 9.58 -17.87 22.72
C ARG A 244 10.04 -16.61 23.42
N ARG A 245 9.52 -16.38 24.62
CA ARG A 245 9.93 -15.31 25.50
C ARG A 245 10.92 -15.85 26.53
N PHE A 246 12.13 -15.30 26.56
CA PHE A 246 13.13 -15.62 27.58
C PHE A 246 12.94 -14.79 28.83
N ASN A 247 12.65 -13.49 28.62
CA ASN A 247 12.31 -12.48 29.62
C ASN A 247 11.39 -11.42 29.00
N ASP A 248 11.03 -10.38 29.73
CA ASP A 248 10.09 -9.35 29.27
C ASP A 248 10.54 -8.57 28.02
N LYS A 249 11.84 -8.59 27.71
CA LYS A 249 12.44 -7.82 26.62
C LYS A 249 13.17 -8.69 25.60
N SER A 250 13.37 -9.97 25.87
CA SER A 250 14.11 -10.87 24.98
C SER A 250 13.18 -11.93 24.40
N THR A 251 13.12 -12.01 23.07
CA THR A 251 12.26 -12.93 22.34
C THR A 251 12.99 -13.55 21.16
N LEU A 252 12.67 -14.79 20.85
CA LEU A 252 13.00 -15.46 19.59
C LEU A 252 11.69 -15.80 18.90
N THR A 253 11.55 -15.38 17.65
CA THR A 253 10.40 -15.71 16.81
C THR A 253 10.88 -16.52 15.62
N ILE A 254 10.22 -17.63 15.33
CA ILE A 254 10.39 -18.40 14.10
C ILE A 254 9.06 -18.31 13.36
N GLY A 255 9.12 -18.01 12.07
CA GLY A 255 7.95 -17.83 11.22
C GLY A 255 8.07 -18.60 9.90
N TYR A 256 6.95 -19.05 9.42
CA TYR A 256 6.75 -19.54 8.06
C TYR A 256 5.58 -18.83 7.43
N MET A 257 5.72 -18.44 6.15
CA MET A 257 4.62 -17.92 5.33
C MET A 257 4.66 -18.58 3.95
N GLY A 258 3.48 -19.01 3.49
CA GLY A 258 3.26 -19.54 2.15
C GLY A 258 2.15 -18.74 1.46
N ASP A 259 2.36 -18.43 0.17
CA ASP A 259 1.38 -17.77 -0.69
C ASP A 259 1.36 -18.47 -2.05
N PHE A 260 0.21 -19.00 -2.43
CA PHE A 260 0.09 -19.89 -3.57
C PHE A 260 -1.08 -19.49 -4.46
N THR A 261 -0.81 -19.34 -5.74
CA THR A 261 -1.82 -19.17 -6.78
C THR A 261 -1.71 -20.36 -7.77
N PRO A 262 -2.17 -21.56 -7.41
CA PRO A 262 -1.95 -22.76 -8.24
C PRO A 262 -2.79 -22.77 -9.53
N SER A 263 -3.84 -21.97 -9.60
CA SER A 263 -4.80 -21.99 -10.70
C SER A 263 -5.23 -20.59 -11.12
N GLU A 264 -4.27 -19.76 -11.55
CA GLU A 264 -4.63 -18.55 -12.28
C GLU A 264 -4.80 -18.89 -13.75
N LYS A 265 -5.97 -18.56 -14.28
CA LYS A 265 -6.32 -18.69 -15.70
C LYS A 265 -6.86 -17.35 -16.17
N SER A 266 -6.31 -16.85 -17.22
CA SER A 266 -6.75 -15.62 -17.88
C SER A 266 -6.68 -15.76 -19.40
N GLY A 267 -6.97 -14.71 -20.10
CA GLY A 267 -6.80 -14.61 -21.54
C GLY A 267 -7.28 -13.26 -22.04
N ASN A 268 -6.83 -12.88 -23.22
CA ASN A 268 -7.28 -11.69 -23.91
C ASN A 268 -8.11 -12.11 -25.13
N GLU A 269 -9.31 -11.56 -25.27
CA GLU A 269 -10.15 -11.67 -26.46
C GLU A 269 -10.24 -10.27 -27.06
N THR A 270 -9.37 -9.97 -28.03
CA THR A 270 -9.24 -8.64 -28.64
C THR A 270 -9.84 -8.66 -30.03
N VAL A 271 -10.80 -7.78 -30.29
CA VAL A 271 -11.39 -7.49 -31.60
C VAL A 271 -10.84 -6.17 -32.11
N SER A 272 -10.41 -6.11 -33.35
CA SER A 272 -9.81 -4.95 -34.00
C SER A 272 -10.48 -4.62 -35.32
N ASN A 273 -10.52 -3.33 -35.68
CA ASN A 273 -10.97 -2.90 -37.01
C ASN A 273 -9.90 -3.03 -38.12
N MET A 274 -8.64 -3.31 -37.74
CA MET A 274 -7.50 -3.32 -38.70
C MET A 274 -6.63 -4.56 -38.59
N PHE A 275 -6.65 -5.27 -37.49
CA PHE A 275 -5.82 -6.45 -37.23
C PHE A 275 -6.71 -7.67 -37.09
N ARG A 276 -6.12 -8.85 -37.21
CA ARG A 276 -6.81 -10.12 -36.94
C ARG A 276 -7.30 -10.16 -35.49
N ASP A 277 -8.44 -10.76 -35.25
CA ASP A 277 -8.94 -10.96 -33.91
C ASP A 277 -7.99 -11.86 -33.13
N ALA A 278 -7.56 -11.38 -31.97
CA ALA A 278 -6.61 -12.10 -31.11
C ALA A 278 -7.32 -12.77 -29.94
N LYS A 279 -6.98 -14.03 -29.67
CA LYS A 279 -7.47 -14.76 -28.52
C LYS A 279 -6.33 -15.51 -27.84
N SER A 280 -6.02 -15.14 -26.59
CA SER A 280 -5.07 -15.88 -25.76
C SER A 280 -5.77 -16.76 -24.73
N LYS A 281 -5.05 -17.80 -24.29
CA LYS A 281 -5.32 -18.56 -23.08
C LYS A 281 -4.05 -18.56 -22.26
N ASP A 282 -4.14 -18.02 -21.05
CA ASP A 282 -3.01 -17.83 -20.18
C ASP A 282 -3.20 -18.62 -18.87
N ARG A 283 -2.10 -19.12 -18.33
CA ARG A 283 -2.07 -19.79 -17.03
C ARG A 283 -0.80 -19.37 -16.28
N ASN A 284 -0.96 -18.78 -15.08
CA ASN A 284 0.13 -18.17 -14.34
C ASN A 284 0.18 -18.66 -12.88
N PRO A 285 0.51 -19.95 -12.62
CA PRO A 285 0.68 -20.43 -11.25
C PRO A 285 1.90 -19.77 -10.60
N THR A 286 1.73 -19.40 -9.33
CA THR A 286 2.81 -18.86 -8.49
C THR A 286 2.88 -19.58 -7.16
N HIS A 287 4.10 -19.70 -6.62
CA HIS A 287 4.39 -20.28 -5.32
C HIS A 287 5.41 -19.39 -4.62
N TYR A 288 5.12 -19.02 -3.39
CA TYR A 288 6.02 -18.26 -2.55
C TYR A 288 6.12 -18.90 -1.17
N HIS A 289 7.33 -19.00 -0.64
CA HIS A 289 7.64 -19.47 0.70
C HIS A 289 8.60 -18.50 1.36
N ASP A 290 8.35 -18.18 2.63
CA ASP A 290 9.25 -17.42 3.50
C ASP A 290 9.45 -18.20 4.79
N ILE A 291 10.70 -18.37 5.19
CA ILE A 291 11.08 -18.90 6.49
C ILE A 291 11.98 -17.88 7.15
N SER A 292 11.64 -17.47 8.36
CA SER A 292 12.38 -16.42 9.07
C SER A 292 12.61 -16.79 10.54
N SER A 293 13.69 -16.27 11.09
CA SER A 293 13.99 -16.31 12.51
C SER A 293 14.52 -14.97 12.97
N ASP A 294 13.89 -14.38 14.00
CA ASP A 294 14.23 -13.06 14.53
C ASP A 294 14.46 -13.14 16.04
N PHE A 295 15.58 -12.61 16.49
CA PHE A 295 15.94 -12.48 17.87
C PHE A 295 15.97 -11.01 18.30
N ASN A 296 15.29 -10.70 19.41
CA ASN A 296 15.38 -9.41 20.08
C ASN A 296 15.93 -9.63 21.49
N SER A 297 16.91 -8.83 21.90
CA SER A 297 17.51 -8.92 23.23
C SER A 297 17.11 -7.76 24.15
N SER A 298 17.27 -7.96 25.45
CA SER A 298 17.08 -6.94 26.47
C SER A 298 18.15 -5.83 26.43
N PHE A 299 19.32 -6.11 25.85
CA PHE A 299 20.43 -5.15 25.75
C PHE A 299 20.47 -4.39 24.42
N GLY A 300 19.38 -4.48 23.60
CA GLY A 300 19.20 -3.65 22.42
C GLY A 300 19.66 -4.30 21.10
N LEU A 301 20.18 -5.54 21.12
CA LEU A 301 20.50 -6.30 19.90
C LEU A 301 19.20 -6.84 19.27
N LYS A 302 19.06 -6.61 17.97
CA LYS A 302 18.09 -7.28 17.10
C LYS A 302 18.87 -7.98 15.99
N ALA A 303 18.59 -9.25 15.74
CA ALA A 303 19.23 -10.01 14.67
C ALA A 303 18.21 -10.93 14.02
N GLY A 304 18.37 -11.17 12.73
CA GLY A 304 17.46 -12.07 12.04
C GLY A 304 18.09 -12.66 10.78
N ILE A 305 17.51 -13.79 10.40
CA ILE A 305 17.82 -14.50 9.16
C ILE A 305 16.52 -14.89 8.48
N SER A 306 16.47 -14.79 7.16
CA SER A 306 15.34 -15.28 6.38
C SER A 306 15.78 -15.86 5.05
N TYR A 307 15.01 -16.83 4.59
CA TYR A 307 15.09 -17.42 3.26
C TYR A 307 13.73 -17.34 2.58
N ASN A 308 13.72 -16.83 1.34
CA ASN A 308 12.53 -16.78 0.52
C ASN A 308 12.75 -17.56 -0.77
N TYR A 309 11.76 -18.32 -1.13
CA TYR A 309 11.65 -19.00 -2.41
C TYR A 309 10.42 -18.49 -3.16
N TYR A 310 10.62 -18.07 -4.41
CA TYR A 310 9.55 -17.70 -5.32
C TYR A 310 9.67 -18.49 -6.63
N SER A 311 8.56 -19.00 -7.12
CA SER A 311 8.46 -19.62 -8.44
C SER A 311 7.20 -19.17 -9.14
N ALA A 312 7.34 -18.68 -10.36
CA ALA A 312 6.26 -18.34 -11.25
C ALA A 312 6.42 -19.10 -12.58
N THR A 313 5.30 -19.52 -13.14
CA THR A 313 5.24 -20.10 -14.48
C THR A 313 4.22 -19.32 -15.28
N GLY A 314 4.58 -18.84 -16.48
CA GLY A 314 3.68 -18.23 -17.45
C GLY A 314 3.52 -19.15 -18.65
N LEU A 315 2.29 -19.55 -18.92
CA LEU A 315 1.92 -20.31 -20.13
C LEU A 315 0.91 -19.48 -20.90
N GLN A 316 1.22 -19.14 -22.15
CA GLN A 316 0.31 -18.44 -23.05
C GLN A 316 0.19 -19.20 -24.38
N SER A 317 -1.03 -19.34 -24.85
CA SER A 317 -1.34 -19.85 -26.19
C SER A 317 -2.15 -18.79 -26.92
N MET A 318 -1.63 -18.31 -28.05
CA MET A 318 -2.23 -17.25 -28.86
C MET A 318 -2.80 -17.80 -30.15
N LYS A 319 -3.96 -17.27 -30.56
CA LYS A 319 -4.60 -17.51 -31.84
C LYS A 319 -4.96 -16.18 -32.51
N TYR A 320 -4.78 -16.09 -33.82
CA TYR A 320 -5.29 -15.00 -34.64
C TYR A 320 -6.35 -15.55 -35.59
N ASP A 321 -7.57 -14.98 -35.62
CA ASP A 321 -8.74 -15.46 -36.37
C ASP A 321 -9.01 -16.96 -36.16
N GLY A 322 -8.78 -17.44 -34.96
CA GLY A 322 -8.94 -18.85 -34.57
C GLY A 322 -7.77 -19.76 -34.96
N VAL A 323 -6.79 -19.30 -35.75
CA VAL A 323 -5.61 -20.08 -36.17
C VAL A 323 -4.52 -19.95 -35.10
N PRO A 324 -3.89 -21.06 -34.64
CA PRO A 324 -2.76 -21.01 -33.73
C PRO A 324 -1.63 -20.15 -34.29
N ALA A 325 -1.13 -19.19 -33.46
CA ALA A 325 -0.07 -18.28 -33.84
C ALA A 325 1.22 -18.56 -33.11
N PHE A 326 1.17 -18.62 -31.76
CA PHE A 326 2.35 -18.94 -30.95
C PHE A 326 1.98 -19.53 -29.59
N ASN A 327 2.96 -20.20 -28.99
CA ASN A 327 2.94 -20.61 -27.59
C ASN A 327 4.15 -20.02 -26.88
N TYR A 328 3.92 -19.46 -25.69
CA TYR A 328 4.95 -18.90 -24.83
C TYR A 328 4.97 -19.61 -23.49
N HIS A 329 6.15 -20.03 -23.07
CA HIS A 329 6.40 -20.64 -21.79
C HIS A 329 7.51 -19.89 -21.07
N ALA A 330 7.18 -19.25 -19.96
CA ALA A 330 8.13 -18.60 -19.08
C ALA A 330 8.17 -19.29 -17.71
N ARG A 331 9.34 -19.40 -17.13
CA ARG A 331 9.53 -19.88 -15.77
C ARG A 331 10.55 -18.98 -15.08
N GLN A 332 10.15 -18.42 -13.94
CA GLN A 332 11.01 -17.65 -13.06
C GLN A 332 11.14 -18.37 -11.72
N ARG A 333 12.36 -18.44 -11.21
CA ARG A 333 12.68 -18.89 -9.85
C ARG A 333 13.57 -17.87 -9.19
N ILE A 334 13.26 -17.50 -7.94
CA ILE A 334 14.04 -16.57 -7.14
C ILE A 334 14.29 -17.21 -5.78
N ASP A 335 15.57 -17.30 -5.41
CA ASP A 335 16.05 -17.69 -4.09
C ASP A 335 16.67 -16.43 -3.45
N ASN A 336 16.18 -16.03 -2.26
CA ASN A 336 16.62 -14.83 -1.57
C ASN A 336 17.00 -15.15 -0.13
N TYR A 337 18.23 -14.81 0.25
CA TYR A 337 18.81 -14.99 1.59
C TYR A 337 19.10 -13.63 2.20
N LYS A 338 18.58 -13.39 3.40
CA LYS A 338 18.80 -12.14 4.12
C LYS A 338 19.28 -12.41 5.54
N VAL A 339 20.26 -11.65 5.98
CA VAL A 339 20.76 -11.64 7.36
C VAL A 339 20.90 -10.17 7.78
N TYR A 340 20.50 -9.86 9.01
CA TYR A 340 20.69 -8.53 9.57
C TYR A 340 21.05 -8.60 11.05
N ALA A 341 21.76 -7.57 11.52
CA ALA A 341 22.02 -7.33 12.93
C ALA A 341 22.06 -5.84 13.23
N ASP A 342 21.33 -5.41 14.24
CA ASP A 342 21.16 -4.04 14.67
C ASP A 342 21.41 -3.91 16.15
N GLN A 343 22.10 -2.86 16.56
CA GLN A 343 22.35 -2.54 17.96
C GLN A 343 21.91 -1.11 18.26
N ASN A 344 21.22 -0.94 19.38
CA ASN A 344 20.83 0.37 19.88
C ASN A 344 21.31 0.53 21.33
N HIS A 345 22.12 1.57 21.58
CA HIS A 345 22.58 1.96 22.89
C HIS A 345 21.92 3.27 23.31
N ARG A 346 21.42 3.30 24.54
CA ARG A 346 20.90 4.51 25.17
C ARG A 346 21.86 4.96 26.27
N PHE A 347 22.29 6.18 26.16
CA PHE A 347 23.20 6.82 27.11
C PHE A 347 22.45 7.86 27.94
N GLY A 348 23.07 8.32 29.02
CA GLY A 348 22.57 9.46 29.80
C GLY A 348 22.42 10.73 28.93
N HIS A 349 21.74 11.73 29.50
CA HIS A 349 21.55 13.05 28.90
C HIS A 349 20.86 13.04 27.52
N GLY A 350 19.98 12.07 27.24
CA GLY A 350 19.17 12.00 26.02
C GLY A 350 19.91 11.58 24.75
N TRP A 351 21.11 10.98 24.87
CA TRP A 351 21.81 10.40 23.74
C TRP A 351 21.42 8.95 23.46
N SER A 352 21.30 8.58 22.19
CA SER A 352 21.32 7.19 21.75
C SER A 352 22.11 7.03 20.47
N LEU A 353 22.80 5.90 20.35
CA LEU A 353 23.55 5.49 19.18
C LEU A 353 22.94 4.20 18.64
N SER A 354 22.66 4.17 17.34
CA SER A 354 22.21 2.98 16.63
C SER A 354 23.16 2.68 15.48
N TYR A 355 23.49 1.40 15.30
CA TYR A 355 24.27 0.94 14.17
C TYR A 355 23.90 -0.48 13.83
N GLY A 356 24.15 -0.87 12.59
CA GLY A 356 23.81 -2.20 12.13
C GLY A 356 24.19 -2.43 10.69
N ALA A 357 23.97 -3.66 10.27
CA ALA A 357 24.21 -4.08 8.89
C ALA A 357 23.15 -5.10 8.47
N MET A 358 22.86 -5.08 7.15
CA MET A 358 22.04 -6.08 6.48
C MET A 358 22.76 -6.56 5.24
N PHE A 359 22.79 -7.86 5.07
CA PHE A 359 23.24 -8.53 3.85
C PHE A 359 22.06 -9.22 3.19
N ASN A 360 21.89 -9.02 1.90
CA ASN A 360 20.88 -9.66 1.09
C ASN A 360 21.51 -10.22 -0.19
N PHE A 361 21.33 -11.52 -0.40
CA PHE A 361 21.77 -12.23 -1.60
C PHE A 361 20.57 -12.80 -2.33
N VAL A 362 20.46 -12.53 -3.63
CA VAL A 362 19.38 -13.03 -4.47
C VAL A 362 19.95 -13.71 -5.71
N GLU A 363 19.46 -14.92 -5.97
CA GLU A 363 19.62 -15.59 -7.24
C GLU A 363 18.26 -15.65 -7.95
N SER A 364 18.18 -15.05 -9.15
CA SER A 364 17.00 -15.11 -10.02
C SER A 364 17.34 -15.85 -11.30
N ARG A 365 16.69 -16.99 -11.53
CA ARG A 365 16.81 -17.78 -12.77
C ARG A 365 15.52 -17.63 -13.56
N ASN A 366 15.65 -17.33 -14.84
CA ASN A 366 14.54 -17.16 -15.73
C ASN A 366 14.78 -17.93 -17.04
N ARG A 367 13.75 -18.63 -17.49
CA ARG A 367 13.74 -19.32 -18.78
C ARG A 367 12.48 -18.91 -19.54
N GLN A 368 12.65 -18.59 -20.81
CA GLN A 368 11.59 -18.24 -21.73
C GLN A 368 11.74 -19.07 -23.01
N ASP A 369 10.66 -19.66 -23.48
CA ASP A 369 10.59 -20.46 -24.71
C ASP A 369 9.36 -19.96 -25.48
N MET A 370 9.61 -19.26 -26.59
CA MET A 370 8.61 -18.78 -27.52
C MET A 370 8.66 -19.62 -28.78
N ARG A 371 7.56 -20.27 -29.13
CA ARG A 371 7.40 -21.05 -30.35
C ARG A 371 6.27 -20.47 -31.18
N SER A 372 6.65 -19.90 -32.29
CA SER A 372 5.72 -19.27 -33.24
C SER A 372 5.62 -20.05 -34.52
N SER A 373 4.39 -20.10 -35.03
CA SER A 373 4.04 -20.53 -36.40
C SER A 373 3.53 -19.38 -37.27
N ASP A 374 3.56 -18.15 -36.72
CA ASP A 374 3.08 -16.92 -37.35
C ASP A 374 4.23 -15.93 -37.55
N ALA A 375 4.24 -15.23 -38.71
CA ALA A 375 5.30 -14.27 -39.04
C ALA A 375 5.35 -13.02 -38.17
N VAL A 376 4.27 -12.72 -37.45
CA VAL A 376 4.17 -11.56 -36.55
C VAL A 376 5.05 -11.71 -35.31
N GLN A 377 5.34 -12.94 -34.86
CA GLN A 377 6.13 -13.23 -33.68
C GLN A 377 7.26 -14.19 -34.01
N GLU A 378 8.50 -13.85 -33.68
CA GLU A 378 9.64 -14.73 -33.82
C GLU A 378 9.74 -15.76 -32.70
N SER A 379 10.25 -16.95 -33.04
CA SER A 379 10.57 -17.98 -32.08
C SER A 379 11.90 -17.70 -31.41
N TYR A 380 11.97 -17.83 -30.07
CA TYR A 380 13.22 -17.68 -29.33
C TYR A 380 13.24 -18.54 -28.06
N VAL A 381 14.44 -18.83 -27.60
CA VAL A 381 14.69 -19.40 -26.27
C VAL A 381 15.69 -18.51 -25.55
N ASN A 382 15.30 -18.01 -24.39
CA ASN A 382 16.16 -17.18 -23.55
C ASN A 382 16.29 -17.79 -22.14
N ASN A 383 17.54 -17.95 -21.66
CA ASN A 383 17.84 -18.40 -20.32
C ASN A 383 18.73 -17.35 -19.66
N THR A 384 18.27 -16.76 -18.56
CA THR A 384 19.04 -15.75 -17.83
C THR A 384 19.17 -16.14 -16.36
N ALA A 385 20.36 -15.89 -15.81
CA ALA A 385 20.62 -15.96 -14.39
C ALA A 385 21.11 -14.59 -13.91
N THR A 386 20.51 -14.09 -12.84
CA THR A 386 20.87 -12.82 -12.23
C THR A 386 21.25 -13.07 -10.79
N TYR A 387 22.44 -12.59 -10.42
CA TYR A 387 22.95 -12.62 -9.05
C TYR A 387 23.02 -11.21 -8.51
N GLU A 388 22.35 -10.99 -7.38
CA GLU A 388 22.31 -9.69 -6.73
C GLU A 388 22.83 -9.78 -5.30
N ASN A 389 23.69 -8.86 -4.92
CA ASN A 389 24.18 -8.68 -3.56
C ASN A 389 23.92 -7.26 -3.12
N THR A 390 23.32 -7.10 -1.95
CA THR A 390 23.13 -5.80 -1.30
C THR A 390 23.70 -5.88 0.11
N ILE A 391 24.58 -4.94 0.44
CA ILE A 391 25.13 -4.77 1.78
C ILE A 391 24.78 -3.36 2.23
N ASP A 392 23.95 -3.24 3.25
CA ASP A 392 23.64 -1.99 3.91
C ASP A 392 24.36 -1.95 5.26
N ALA A 393 25.19 -0.96 5.48
CA ALA A 393 25.78 -0.68 6.78
C ALA A 393 25.41 0.73 7.20
N TYR A 394 24.90 0.90 8.42
CA TYR A 394 24.47 2.20 8.89
C TYR A 394 25.01 2.53 10.28
N ALA A 395 25.14 3.83 10.55
CA ALA A 395 25.35 4.39 11.87
C ALA A 395 24.48 5.63 12.03
N GLY A 396 23.89 5.79 13.20
CA GLY A 396 23.00 6.90 13.52
C GLY A 396 23.14 7.33 14.97
N ALA A 397 22.97 8.63 15.20
CA ALA A 397 22.95 9.24 16.51
C ALA A 397 21.66 10.02 16.68
N ARG A 398 21.09 9.91 17.87
CA ARG A 398 19.93 10.68 18.31
C ARG A 398 20.27 11.45 19.57
N LYS A 399 19.81 12.68 19.63
CA LYS A 399 19.95 13.54 20.80
C LYS A 399 18.61 14.20 21.10
N SER A 400 18.19 14.13 22.36
CA SER A 400 17.06 14.91 22.88
C SER A 400 17.54 15.97 23.87
N TRP A 401 16.84 17.11 23.89
CA TRP A 401 17.04 18.23 24.80
C TRP A 401 15.72 18.68 25.39
N LEU A 402 15.79 19.40 26.53
CA LEU A 402 14.63 20.02 27.16
C LEU A 402 13.49 19.02 27.43
N ASP A 403 13.81 17.90 28.07
CA ASP A 403 12.85 16.84 28.37
C ASP A 403 12.08 16.38 27.14
N ASP A 404 12.81 16.02 26.08
CA ASP A 404 12.31 15.54 24.78
C ASP A 404 11.50 16.58 23.96
N LYS A 405 11.56 17.87 24.30
CA LYS A 405 10.93 18.92 23.49
C LYS A 405 11.62 19.11 22.15
N ILE A 406 12.94 18.96 22.11
CA ILE A 406 13.74 19.03 20.88
C ILE A 406 14.40 17.68 20.68
N LEU A 407 14.23 17.08 19.52
CA LEU A 407 14.81 15.80 19.13
C LEU A 407 15.50 15.96 17.79
N LEU A 408 16.78 15.61 17.73
CA LEU A 408 17.53 15.47 16.46
C LEU A 408 17.90 14.00 16.28
N ASP A 409 17.62 13.46 15.09
CA ASP A 409 17.98 12.10 14.67
C ASP A 409 18.73 12.22 13.35
N ALA A 410 19.97 11.73 13.29
CA ALA A 410 20.78 11.72 12.08
C ALA A 410 21.35 10.31 11.87
N THR A 411 21.17 9.78 10.68
CA THR A 411 21.66 8.46 10.29
C THR A 411 22.28 8.54 8.90
N ILE A 412 23.37 7.83 8.70
CA ILE A 412 23.96 7.61 7.39
C ILE A 412 24.00 6.12 7.12
N THR A 413 23.50 5.72 5.94
CA THR A 413 23.59 4.35 5.44
C THR A 413 24.51 4.33 4.24
N ASN A 414 25.50 3.44 4.27
CA ASN A 414 26.29 3.09 3.10
C ASN A 414 25.73 1.81 2.50
N GLN A 415 25.25 1.88 1.27
CA GLN A 415 24.74 0.73 0.54
C GLN A 415 25.69 0.36 -0.59
N TYR A 416 26.25 -0.82 -0.52
CA TYR A 416 26.90 -1.48 -1.64
C TYR A 416 25.88 -2.38 -2.34
N TYR A 417 25.68 -2.14 -3.64
CA TYR A 417 24.78 -2.90 -4.50
C TYR A 417 25.54 -3.45 -5.68
N ARG A 418 25.40 -4.76 -5.95
CA ARG A 418 25.93 -5.43 -7.12
C ARG A 418 24.88 -6.33 -7.73
N MET A 419 24.69 -6.21 -9.05
CA MET A 419 23.82 -7.09 -9.84
C MET A 419 24.56 -7.47 -11.12
N ASN A 420 24.96 -8.73 -11.25
CA ASN A 420 25.83 -9.20 -12.33
C ASN A 420 27.09 -8.31 -12.46
N HIS A 421 27.22 -7.59 -13.60
CA HIS A 421 28.35 -6.67 -13.88
C HIS A 421 28.12 -5.24 -13.35
N TYR A 422 26.90 -4.86 -13.05
CA TYR A 422 26.59 -3.54 -12.51
C TYR A 422 26.88 -3.50 -11.01
N HIS A 423 27.61 -2.51 -10.56
CA HIS A 423 27.82 -2.25 -9.14
C HIS A 423 27.73 -0.76 -8.84
N ASN A 424 27.31 -0.45 -7.65
CA ASN A 424 27.17 0.93 -7.18
C ASN A 424 27.34 0.99 -5.66
N ASN A 425 28.06 1.99 -5.20
CA ASN A 425 28.15 2.33 -3.78
C ASN A 425 27.48 3.67 -3.54
N SER A 426 26.64 3.78 -2.51
CA SER A 426 25.81 4.95 -2.28
C SER A 426 25.71 5.30 -0.81
N LEU A 427 25.96 6.55 -0.52
CA LEU A 427 25.67 7.13 0.80
C LEU A 427 24.25 7.68 0.79
N MET A 428 23.45 7.27 1.77
CA MET A 428 22.06 7.64 1.93
C MET A 428 21.85 8.29 3.30
N PRO A 429 22.00 9.62 3.38
CA PRO A 429 21.75 10.36 4.61
C PRO A 429 20.25 10.42 4.93
N ARG A 430 19.98 10.44 6.23
CA ARG A 430 18.66 10.69 6.79
C ARG A 430 18.82 11.57 8.02
N VAL A 431 18.10 12.68 8.06
CA VAL A 431 18.11 13.62 9.17
C VAL A 431 16.69 14.05 9.48
N SER A 432 16.34 14.09 10.75
CA SER A 432 15.09 14.69 11.20
C SER A 432 15.29 15.51 12.48
N ALA A 433 14.64 16.67 12.50
CA ALA A 433 14.57 17.53 13.67
C ALA A 433 13.10 17.68 14.06
N THR A 434 12.78 17.38 15.31
CA THR A 434 11.43 17.52 15.85
C THR A 434 11.47 18.54 16.99
N TRP A 435 10.54 19.49 16.95
CA TRP A 435 10.36 20.49 17.99
C TRP A 435 8.94 20.46 18.52
N SER A 436 8.77 20.04 19.77
CA SER A 436 7.51 20.12 20.54
C SER A 436 7.41 21.49 21.21
N ILE A 437 6.89 22.49 20.48
CA ILE A 437 6.77 23.90 20.94
C ILE A 437 5.94 23.94 22.21
N THR A 438 4.81 23.22 22.19
CA THR A 438 3.97 22.95 23.37
C THR A 438 3.47 21.49 23.27
N PRO A 439 2.81 20.94 24.30
CA PRO A 439 2.18 19.62 24.21
C PRO A 439 1.17 19.48 23.05
N LYS A 440 0.63 20.61 22.55
CA LYS A 440 -0.35 20.62 21.44
C LYS A 440 0.28 20.99 20.09
N HIS A 441 1.44 21.61 20.04
CA HIS A 441 2.06 22.16 18.84
C HIS A 441 3.41 21.49 18.61
N ARG A 442 3.54 20.81 17.48
CA ARG A 442 4.77 20.11 17.10
C ARG A 442 5.12 20.38 15.65
N LEU A 443 6.40 20.61 15.41
CA LEU A 443 6.99 20.80 14.10
C LEU A 443 8.05 19.72 13.88
N GLN A 444 8.08 19.13 12.69
CA GLN A 444 9.10 18.18 12.28
C GLN A 444 9.62 18.53 10.89
N LEU A 445 10.92 18.71 10.78
CA LEU A 445 11.63 18.83 9.50
C LEU A 445 12.38 17.53 9.27
N SER A 446 12.31 16.97 8.07
CA SER A 446 13.07 15.77 7.72
C SER A 446 13.60 15.79 6.29
N TYR A 447 14.80 15.27 6.13
CA TYR A 447 15.44 15.00 4.85
C TYR A 447 15.89 13.55 4.78
N ARG A 448 15.71 12.90 3.62
CA ARG A 448 16.21 11.55 3.38
C ARG A 448 16.53 11.32 1.91
N THR A 449 17.52 10.46 1.69
CA THR A 449 17.85 9.91 0.37
C THR A 449 17.68 8.40 0.40
N PHE A 450 17.16 7.83 -0.69
CA PHE A 450 17.01 6.38 -0.85
C PHE A 450 16.94 5.95 -2.31
N LYS A 451 17.01 4.63 -2.57
CA LYS A 451 16.90 4.03 -3.90
C LYS A 451 15.76 3.06 -4.01
N VAL A 452 15.17 2.95 -5.20
CA VAL A 452 14.21 1.90 -5.57
C VAL A 452 14.76 1.13 -6.76
N TYR A 453 14.75 -0.19 -6.67
CA TYR A 453 15.31 -1.08 -7.66
C TYR A 453 14.21 -1.60 -8.60
N PRO A 454 14.52 -1.81 -9.92
CA PRO A 454 13.59 -2.45 -10.83
C PRO A 454 13.36 -3.90 -10.41
N SER A 455 12.14 -4.42 -10.67
CA SER A 455 11.88 -5.84 -10.46
C SER A 455 12.71 -6.72 -11.40
N TYR A 456 12.98 -7.96 -11.00
CA TYR A 456 13.73 -8.91 -11.85
C TYR A 456 13.03 -9.16 -13.17
N TRP A 457 11.69 -9.15 -13.19
CA TRP A 457 10.89 -9.30 -14.42
C TRP A 457 11.09 -8.13 -15.39
N MET A 458 11.09 -6.89 -14.92
CA MET A 458 11.29 -5.70 -15.77
C MET A 458 12.65 -5.70 -16.47
N LYS A 459 13.66 -6.35 -15.86
CA LYS A 459 15.02 -6.46 -16.40
C LYS A 459 15.25 -7.67 -17.30
N GLN A 460 14.24 -8.50 -17.57
CA GLN A 460 14.36 -9.58 -18.53
C GLN A 460 14.41 -9.02 -19.95
N ASP A 461 15.14 -9.69 -20.82
CA ASP A 461 15.09 -9.45 -22.27
C ASP A 461 14.00 -10.33 -22.86
N TYR A 462 12.85 -9.73 -23.15
CA TYR A 462 11.72 -10.43 -23.74
C TYR A 462 10.95 -9.54 -24.70
N VAL A 463 10.31 -10.17 -25.68
CA VAL A 463 9.30 -9.57 -26.55
C VAL A 463 8.05 -10.43 -26.49
N ASN A 464 6.95 -9.87 -26.02
CA ASN A 464 5.67 -10.56 -25.90
C ASN A 464 4.55 -9.73 -26.53
N ARG A 465 3.56 -10.36 -27.14
CA ARG A 465 2.43 -9.72 -27.78
C ARG A 465 1.13 -10.08 -27.09
N THR A 466 0.29 -9.08 -26.87
CA THR A 466 -1.10 -9.28 -26.43
C THR A 466 -2.08 -9.33 -27.60
N ASP A 467 -1.69 -8.78 -28.74
CA ASP A 467 -2.37 -8.77 -30.02
C ASP A 467 -1.34 -8.41 -31.12
N GLU A 468 -1.76 -8.29 -32.40
CA GLU A 468 -0.84 -7.92 -33.50
C GLU A 468 -0.28 -6.50 -33.38
N TYR A 469 -1.02 -5.57 -32.79
CA TYR A 469 -0.63 -4.17 -32.64
C TYR A 469 0.24 -3.91 -31.41
N SER A 470 -0.05 -4.57 -30.29
CA SER A 470 0.52 -4.27 -28.98
C SER A 470 1.69 -5.21 -28.62
N VAL A 471 2.86 -4.63 -28.39
CA VAL A 471 4.12 -5.33 -28.10
C VAL A 471 4.65 -4.90 -26.73
N HIS A 472 4.90 -5.84 -25.86
CA HIS A 472 5.51 -5.62 -24.55
C HIS A 472 6.97 -6.08 -24.57
N MET A 473 7.88 -5.17 -24.19
CA MET A 473 9.33 -5.43 -24.21
C MET A 473 9.91 -5.25 -22.81
N GLY A 474 10.79 -6.17 -22.42
CA GLY A 474 11.62 -6.00 -21.25
C GLY A 474 12.74 -4.98 -21.48
N ASN A 475 13.48 -4.61 -20.40
CA ASN A 475 14.61 -3.70 -20.50
C ASN A 475 15.72 -4.10 -19.51
N PRO A 476 16.74 -4.85 -19.96
CA PRO A 476 17.88 -5.23 -19.15
C PRO A 476 18.69 -4.05 -18.59
N ASP A 477 18.65 -2.88 -19.27
CA ASP A 477 19.45 -1.69 -18.94
C ASP A 477 18.83 -0.82 -17.84
N LEU A 478 17.70 -1.21 -17.27
CA LEU A 478 17.07 -0.48 -16.17
C LEU A 478 18.03 -0.31 -15.00
N LYS A 479 18.14 0.94 -14.53
CA LYS A 479 18.95 1.35 -13.39
C LYS A 479 18.06 1.66 -12.18
N PRO A 480 18.58 1.53 -10.96
CA PRO A 480 17.86 1.98 -9.77
C PRO A 480 17.54 3.47 -9.85
N GLN A 481 16.34 3.86 -9.45
CA GLN A 481 15.96 5.26 -9.27
C GLN A 481 16.43 5.77 -7.92
N LYS A 482 16.90 7.04 -7.88
CA LYS A 482 17.31 7.72 -6.66
C LYS A 482 16.28 8.77 -6.27
N ILE A 483 15.87 8.77 -5.02
CA ILE A 483 14.82 9.64 -4.48
C ILE A 483 15.38 10.48 -3.33
N ASN A 484 15.11 11.78 -3.36
CA ASN A 484 15.40 12.72 -2.29
C ASN A 484 14.08 13.32 -1.80
N ASP A 485 13.81 13.23 -0.52
CA ASP A 485 12.62 13.79 0.14
C ASP A 485 13.03 14.87 1.13
N LEU A 486 12.39 16.03 1.06
CA LEU A 486 12.42 17.07 2.08
C LEU A 486 10.99 17.33 2.53
N SER A 487 10.71 17.18 3.81
CA SER A 487 9.36 17.39 4.34
C SER A 487 9.35 18.23 5.60
N LEU A 488 8.36 19.13 5.69
CA LEU A 488 8.02 19.90 6.88
C LEU A 488 6.62 19.51 7.30
N GLN A 489 6.47 19.00 8.52
CA GLN A 489 5.20 18.56 9.08
C GLN A 489 4.88 19.36 10.34
N TYR A 490 3.67 19.91 10.40
CA TYR A 490 3.12 20.55 11.60
C TYR A 490 1.94 19.74 12.12
N ILE A 491 1.93 19.47 13.43
CA ILE A 491 0.89 18.69 14.09
C ILE A 491 0.30 19.50 15.23
N LEU A 492 -1.02 19.67 15.17
CA LEU A 492 -1.79 20.38 16.15
C LEU A 492 -2.65 19.42 16.98
N ALA A 493 -2.50 19.49 18.30
CA ALA A 493 -3.25 18.71 19.30
C ALA A 493 -3.21 17.17 19.08
N GLY A 494 -2.19 16.64 18.35
CA GLY A 494 -2.09 15.23 18.00
C GLY A 494 -3.19 14.73 17.06
N LYS A 495 -3.91 15.64 16.37
CA LYS A 495 -5.09 15.33 15.55
C LYS A 495 -5.00 15.94 14.16
N TYR A 496 -4.64 17.19 14.05
CA TYR A 496 -4.60 17.92 12.78
C TYR A 496 -3.17 17.92 12.27
N THR A 497 -2.99 17.53 11.04
CA THR A 497 -1.65 17.45 10.43
C THR A 497 -1.61 18.26 9.15
N PHE A 498 -0.55 19.05 9.00
CA PHE A 498 -0.24 19.80 7.80
C PHE A 498 1.18 19.41 7.38
N THR A 499 1.34 18.97 6.13
CA THR A 499 2.65 18.53 5.61
C THR A 499 2.92 19.21 4.28
N VAL A 500 4.11 19.78 4.15
CA VAL A 500 4.69 20.18 2.87
C VAL A 500 5.80 19.20 2.53
N LEU A 501 5.75 18.60 1.36
CA LEU A 501 6.74 17.62 0.88
C LEU A 501 7.24 18.05 -0.49
N TYR A 502 8.56 18.17 -0.62
CA TYR A 502 9.22 18.19 -1.91
C TYR A 502 9.96 16.87 -2.13
N ARG A 503 9.70 16.24 -3.27
CA ARG A 503 10.33 14.98 -3.69
C ARG A 503 10.96 15.17 -5.06
N ASP A 504 12.22 14.77 -5.18
CA ASP A 504 12.97 14.70 -6.42
C ASP A 504 13.32 13.25 -6.73
N ILE A 505 12.91 12.75 -7.90
CA ILE A 505 13.18 11.39 -8.36
C ILE A 505 14.01 11.45 -9.63
N ASN A 506 15.23 10.95 -9.53
CA ASN A 506 16.12 10.80 -10.66
C ASN A 506 16.03 9.38 -11.20
N GLY A 507 15.77 9.24 -12.50
CA GLY A 507 15.64 7.95 -13.16
C GLY A 507 14.39 7.18 -12.75
N LEU A 508 13.22 7.85 -12.61
CA LEU A 508 11.97 7.19 -12.31
C LEU A 508 11.70 6.03 -13.29
N ILE A 509 11.48 4.83 -12.75
CA ILE A 509 11.15 3.65 -13.54
C ILE A 509 9.64 3.66 -13.80
N MET A 510 9.27 3.69 -15.08
CA MET A 510 7.87 3.62 -15.49
C MET A 510 7.72 2.98 -16.88
N THR A 511 6.55 2.45 -17.16
CA THR A 511 6.21 1.99 -18.51
C THR A 511 5.93 3.19 -19.39
N GLN A 512 6.67 3.30 -20.49
CA GLN A 512 6.41 4.24 -21.56
C GLN A 512 5.84 3.53 -22.77
N THR A 513 5.05 4.25 -23.56
CA THR A 513 4.44 3.74 -24.80
C THR A 513 4.96 4.49 -26.00
N TYR A 514 5.10 3.76 -27.13
CA TYR A 514 5.60 4.32 -28.36
C TYR A 514 4.90 3.71 -29.58
N GLN A 515 4.25 4.54 -30.37
CA GLN A 515 3.75 4.17 -31.69
C GLN A 515 4.91 4.29 -32.69
N SER A 516 5.32 3.14 -33.25
CA SER A 516 6.46 3.10 -34.18
C SER A 516 6.12 3.83 -35.49
N PRO A 517 6.99 4.72 -35.99
CA PRO A 517 6.76 5.36 -37.28
C PRO A 517 7.01 4.42 -38.48
N ASP A 518 7.65 3.26 -38.27
CA ASP A 518 8.08 2.35 -39.29
C ASP A 518 7.12 1.16 -39.49
N ALA A 519 6.29 0.87 -38.49
CA ALA A 519 5.34 -0.22 -38.48
C ALA A 519 4.12 0.11 -37.60
N LEU A 520 2.95 -0.48 -37.93
CA LEU A 520 1.76 -0.37 -37.09
C LEU A 520 1.93 -1.20 -35.80
N GLN A 521 2.76 -0.70 -34.92
CA GLN A 521 3.09 -1.32 -33.65
C GLN A 521 3.05 -0.28 -32.51
N LEU A 522 2.43 -0.66 -31.42
CA LEU A 522 2.45 0.06 -30.16
C LEU A 522 3.33 -0.70 -29.17
N ILE A 523 4.46 -0.12 -28.82
CA ILE A 523 5.49 -0.71 -27.96
C ILE A 523 5.28 -0.21 -26.53
N TYR A 524 5.24 -1.13 -25.57
CA TYR A 524 5.25 -0.88 -24.14
C TYR A 524 6.59 -1.31 -23.56
N GLN A 525 7.34 -0.41 -22.95
CA GLN A 525 8.62 -0.73 -22.33
C GLN A 525 8.83 0.02 -21.03
N ASN A 526 9.32 -0.66 -19.99
CA ASN A 526 9.77 0.00 -18.76
C ASN A 526 11.09 0.74 -19.02
N ARG A 527 11.15 2.01 -18.62
CA ARG A 527 12.32 2.87 -18.84
C ARG A 527 12.59 3.77 -17.64
N ASN A 528 13.84 4.23 -17.52
CA ASN A 528 14.17 5.29 -16.57
C ASN A 528 13.92 6.64 -17.27
N ILE A 529 12.94 7.42 -16.81
CA ILE A 529 12.78 8.80 -17.25
C ILE A 529 13.73 9.72 -16.47
N LYS A 530 14.13 10.83 -17.09
CA LYS A 530 15.20 11.68 -16.58
C LYS A 530 14.89 12.26 -15.21
N LYS A 531 13.69 12.82 -15.03
CA LYS A 531 13.33 13.57 -13.83
C LYS A 531 11.82 13.50 -13.57
N PHE A 532 11.49 13.36 -12.31
CA PHE A 532 10.14 13.55 -11.80
C PHE A 532 10.19 14.26 -10.44
N ASP A 533 9.52 15.39 -10.34
CA ASP A 533 9.43 16.18 -9.11
C ASP A 533 7.99 16.25 -8.63
N ILE A 534 7.83 16.29 -7.32
CA ILE A 534 6.53 16.58 -6.69
C ILE A 534 6.73 17.62 -5.59
N LEU A 535 5.91 18.69 -5.63
CA LEU A 535 5.67 19.57 -4.50
C LEU A 535 4.25 19.33 -4.00
N SER A 536 4.09 18.91 -2.76
CA SER A 536 2.81 18.47 -2.20
C SER A 536 2.47 19.19 -0.89
N PHE A 537 1.22 19.62 -0.78
CA PHE A 537 0.60 20.17 0.42
C PHE A 537 -0.50 19.23 0.86
N ASN A 538 -0.42 18.72 2.10
CA ASN A 538 -1.37 17.79 2.64
C ASN A 538 -1.94 18.31 3.95
N ALA A 539 -3.23 18.15 4.15
CA ALA A 539 -3.92 18.45 5.39
C ALA A 539 -4.80 17.26 5.78
N SER A 540 -4.72 16.83 7.04
CA SER A 540 -5.56 15.77 7.58
C SER A 540 -6.20 16.23 8.88
N ALA A 541 -7.50 16.00 9.02
CA ALA A 541 -8.29 16.43 10.16
C ALA A 541 -9.39 15.42 10.49
N PRO A 542 -9.50 14.94 11.75
CA PRO A 542 -10.69 14.27 12.24
C PRO A 542 -11.75 15.31 12.62
N VAL A 543 -12.98 15.10 12.17
CA VAL A 543 -14.13 15.94 12.48
C VAL A 543 -15.18 15.11 13.20
N LYS A 544 -15.73 15.64 14.29
CA LYS A 544 -16.75 14.97 15.08
C LYS A 544 -18.06 15.73 15.02
N PHE A 545 -19.12 15.08 14.56
CA PHE A 545 -20.47 15.64 14.50
C PHE A 545 -21.29 15.14 15.70
N GLY A 546 -21.12 15.80 16.83
CA GLY A 546 -21.80 15.43 18.08
C GLY A 546 -21.53 13.96 18.49
N LYS A 547 -22.62 13.21 18.74
CA LYS A 547 -22.59 11.76 19.04
C LYS A 547 -23.00 10.90 17.83
N VAL A 548 -23.33 11.56 16.70
CA VAL A 548 -23.97 10.91 15.54
C VAL A 548 -22.94 10.41 14.54
N ALA A 549 -21.91 11.20 14.27
CA ALA A 549 -20.95 10.81 13.26
C ALA A 549 -19.50 11.26 13.60
N TYR A 550 -18.57 10.57 12.97
CA TYR A 550 -17.13 10.86 13.01
C TYR A 550 -16.58 10.74 11.59
N THR A 551 -15.83 11.74 11.15
CA THR A 551 -15.26 11.81 9.81
C THR A 551 -13.76 12.05 9.91
N ASP A 552 -12.97 11.28 9.18
CA ASP A 552 -11.57 11.56 8.88
C ASP A 552 -11.48 12.15 7.46
N ILE A 553 -10.89 13.34 7.33
CA ILE A 553 -10.74 14.04 6.06
C ILE A 553 -9.26 14.23 5.78
N THR A 554 -8.83 13.87 4.59
CA THR A 554 -7.49 14.18 4.07
C THR A 554 -7.65 14.91 2.73
N ALA A 555 -7.11 16.12 2.66
CA ALA A 555 -7.02 16.90 1.43
C ALA A 555 -5.55 17.02 1.02
N ARG A 556 -5.28 16.89 -0.27
CA ARG A 556 -3.95 16.99 -0.85
C ARG A 556 -4.00 17.84 -2.10
N ALA A 557 -3.07 18.77 -2.24
CA ALA A 557 -2.80 19.47 -3.48
C ALA A 557 -1.32 19.28 -3.83
N TYR A 558 -1.02 18.84 -5.06
CA TYR A 558 0.37 18.63 -5.44
C TYR A 558 0.61 18.97 -6.90
N MET A 559 1.79 19.49 -7.17
CA MET A 559 2.30 19.71 -8.51
C MET A 559 3.16 18.52 -8.91
N GLN A 560 2.82 17.90 -10.02
CA GLN A 560 3.63 16.89 -10.69
C GLN A 560 4.42 17.56 -11.82
N HIS A 561 5.70 17.21 -11.95
CA HIS A 561 6.55 17.64 -13.04
C HIS A 561 7.33 16.46 -13.59
N PHE A 562 6.99 16.05 -14.83
CA PHE A 562 7.64 14.96 -15.54
C PHE A 562 8.49 15.52 -16.69
N LYS A 563 9.75 15.06 -16.78
CA LYS A 563 10.67 15.43 -17.85
C LYS A 563 11.37 14.20 -18.43
N SER A 564 11.21 13.99 -19.73
CA SER A 564 11.89 12.94 -20.48
C SER A 564 12.49 13.49 -21.76
N LYS A 565 13.64 12.93 -22.19
CA LYS A 565 14.36 13.37 -23.40
C LYS A 565 14.92 12.23 -24.26
N GLU A 566 14.68 10.97 -23.90
CA GLU A 566 15.64 9.94 -24.31
C GLU A 566 15.06 8.72 -25.05
N TRP A 567 13.78 8.69 -25.42
CA TRP A 567 13.24 7.52 -26.11
C TRP A 567 12.61 7.91 -27.44
N HIS A 568 13.22 7.44 -28.54
CA HIS A 568 12.75 7.68 -29.92
C HIS A 568 12.45 9.17 -30.20
N ASN A 569 13.27 10.05 -29.65
CA ASN A 569 13.10 11.51 -29.72
C ASN A 569 11.77 12.04 -29.13
N LEU A 570 11.02 11.23 -28.42
CA LEU A 570 9.88 11.71 -27.65
C LEU A 570 10.38 12.52 -26.47
N THR A 571 10.20 13.82 -26.54
CA THR A 571 10.51 14.73 -25.46
C THR A 571 9.23 15.30 -24.90
N TYR A 572 9.12 15.31 -23.58
CA TYR A 572 8.08 16.03 -22.88
C TYR A 572 8.62 16.70 -21.61
N ASP A 573 8.01 17.83 -21.28
CA ASP A 573 8.29 18.60 -20.07
C ASP A 573 6.93 19.07 -19.57
N HIS A 574 6.24 18.22 -18.79
CA HIS A 574 4.85 18.41 -18.39
C HIS A 574 4.76 18.67 -16.91
N HIS A 575 3.95 19.65 -16.54
CA HIS A 575 3.61 19.89 -15.14
C HIS A 575 2.10 20.06 -14.99
N LYS A 576 1.56 19.62 -13.85
CA LYS A 576 0.12 19.70 -13.55
C LYS A 576 -0.11 19.74 -12.05
N TRP A 577 -1.01 20.62 -11.64
CA TRP A 577 -1.56 20.61 -10.30
C TRP A 577 -2.68 19.57 -10.20
N VAL A 578 -2.61 18.77 -9.14
CA VAL A 578 -3.60 17.73 -8.84
C VAL A 578 -4.17 18.00 -7.46
N ALA A 579 -5.49 17.94 -7.34
CA ALA A 579 -6.21 17.97 -6.07
C ALA A 579 -6.78 16.59 -5.77
N GLU A 580 -6.63 16.16 -4.52
CA GLU A 580 -7.13 14.88 -4.02
C GLU A 580 -7.87 15.13 -2.70
N LEU A 581 -9.05 14.53 -2.57
CA LEU A 581 -9.85 14.54 -1.34
C LEU A 581 -10.21 13.10 -0.99
N ASN A 582 -9.90 12.71 0.24
CA ASN A 582 -10.30 11.45 0.83
C ASN A 582 -11.09 11.74 2.11
N SER A 583 -12.29 11.19 2.21
CA SER A 583 -13.15 11.34 3.39
C SER A 583 -13.73 9.99 3.77
N HIS A 584 -13.53 9.59 5.01
CA HIS A 584 -14.16 8.42 5.61
C HIS A 584 -15.06 8.85 6.76
N THR A 585 -16.38 8.61 6.64
CA THR A 585 -17.38 8.99 7.62
C THR A 585 -18.08 7.78 8.18
N THR A 586 -18.06 7.62 9.51
CA THR A 586 -18.84 6.61 10.24
C THR A 586 -20.01 7.27 10.95
N PHE A 587 -21.21 6.83 10.67
CA PHE A 587 -22.46 7.20 11.35
C PHE A 587 -22.80 6.15 12.39
N TYR A 588 -23.06 6.56 13.63
CA TYR A 588 -23.49 5.68 14.71
C TYR A 588 -25.02 5.57 14.70
N LEU A 589 -25.57 4.44 14.28
CA LEU A 589 -27.01 4.25 14.13
C LEU A 589 -27.70 3.87 15.44
N ASN A 590 -26.92 3.51 16.47
CA ASN A 590 -27.44 3.26 17.81
C ASN A 590 -26.49 3.77 18.91
N SER A 591 -27.00 3.97 20.12
CA SER A 591 -26.23 4.52 21.25
C SER A 591 -25.11 3.58 21.73
N ARG A 592 -25.25 2.27 21.53
CA ARG A 592 -24.23 1.27 21.87
C ARG A 592 -23.10 1.20 20.82
N LYS A 593 -23.25 1.89 19.68
CA LYS A 593 -22.31 1.87 18.56
C LYS A 593 -22.05 0.45 18.02
N THR A 594 -23.03 -0.41 18.12
CA THR A 594 -22.96 -1.76 17.56
C THR A 594 -23.51 -1.85 16.14
N LEU A 595 -24.18 -0.80 15.67
CA LEU A 595 -24.67 -0.64 14.32
C LEU A 595 -24.13 0.69 13.77
N THR A 596 -23.39 0.62 12.68
CA THR A 596 -22.79 1.80 12.01
C THR A 596 -23.11 1.76 10.53
N ALA A 597 -23.19 2.94 9.93
CA ALA A 597 -23.10 3.12 8.48
C ALA A 597 -21.83 3.89 8.15
N ASP A 598 -21.11 3.45 7.12
CA ASP A 598 -19.89 4.07 6.66
C ASP A 598 -20.11 4.68 5.28
N LEU A 599 -19.50 5.85 5.04
CA LEU A 599 -19.47 6.55 3.75
C LEU A 599 -18.04 6.98 3.45
N ASP A 600 -17.47 6.43 2.39
CA ASP A 600 -16.16 6.79 1.88
C ASP A 600 -16.30 7.57 0.57
N ILE A 601 -15.56 8.68 0.45
CA ILE A 601 -15.49 9.47 -0.77
C ILE A 601 -14.02 9.67 -1.10
N TRP A 602 -13.63 9.28 -2.30
CA TRP A 602 -12.30 9.52 -2.83
C TRP A 602 -12.40 10.21 -4.19
N TYR A 603 -11.90 11.44 -4.24
CA TYR A 603 -11.87 12.28 -5.43
C TYR A 603 -10.44 12.59 -5.81
N VAL A 604 -10.13 12.51 -7.10
CA VAL A 604 -8.86 12.93 -7.70
C VAL A 604 -9.17 13.77 -8.93
N SER A 605 -8.58 14.96 -9.01
CA SER A 605 -8.66 15.79 -10.23
C SER A 605 -7.78 15.19 -11.34
N PRO A 606 -7.88 15.67 -12.59
CA PRO A 606 -7.02 15.18 -13.66
C PRO A 606 -5.54 15.25 -13.29
N ALA A 607 -4.78 14.17 -13.60
CA ALA A 607 -3.39 13.96 -13.22
C ALA A 607 -2.51 13.58 -14.42
N LEU A 608 -1.18 13.53 -14.21
CA LEU A 608 -0.21 13.02 -15.17
C LEU A 608 0.37 11.68 -14.70
N ASN A 609 0.72 10.83 -15.66
CA ASN A 609 1.57 9.67 -15.46
C ASN A 609 2.55 9.54 -16.64
N GLY A 610 3.67 10.29 -16.55
CA GLY A 610 4.62 10.41 -17.65
C GLY A 610 4.04 11.14 -18.85
N GLU A 611 3.97 10.44 -19.97
CA GLU A 611 3.34 10.90 -21.22
C GLU A 611 1.82 10.82 -21.20
N TRP A 612 1.22 10.18 -20.19
CA TRP A 612 -0.21 9.99 -20.10
C TRP A 612 -0.88 11.08 -19.26
N GLU A 613 -1.99 11.60 -19.76
CA GLU A 613 -2.97 12.34 -18.99
C GLU A 613 -4.09 11.41 -18.52
N ILE A 614 -4.43 11.49 -17.26
CA ILE A 614 -5.47 10.69 -16.61
C ILE A 614 -6.60 11.65 -16.23
N ASP A 615 -7.81 11.36 -16.65
CA ASP A 615 -8.99 12.15 -16.29
C ASP A 615 -9.25 12.09 -14.78
N GLY A 616 -9.94 13.10 -14.25
CA GLY A 616 -10.37 13.07 -12.86
C GLY A 616 -11.45 12.01 -12.61
N PHE A 617 -11.49 11.48 -11.40
CA PHE A 617 -12.48 10.48 -11.00
C PHE A 617 -12.97 10.70 -9.57
N CYS A 618 -14.11 10.11 -9.25
CA CYS A 618 -14.67 10.09 -7.91
C CYS A 618 -15.21 8.68 -7.60
N ASN A 619 -14.73 8.10 -6.52
CA ASN A 619 -15.24 6.85 -5.99
C ASN A 619 -16.04 7.11 -4.73
N VAL A 620 -17.25 6.60 -4.66
CA VAL A 620 -18.10 6.63 -3.48
C VAL A 620 -18.44 5.22 -3.07
N LYS A 621 -18.12 4.89 -1.81
CA LYS A 621 -18.46 3.62 -1.17
C LYS A 621 -19.41 3.90 0.01
N ALA A 622 -20.41 3.07 0.20
CA ALA A 622 -21.23 3.09 1.41
C ALA A 622 -21.43 1.68 1.93
N GLY A 623 -21.57 1.56 3.24
CA GLY A 623 -21.75 0.27 3.88
C GLY A 623 -22.45 0.36 5.23
N ILE A 624 -22.85 -0.81 5.74
CA ILE A 624 -23.43 -1.00 7.06
C ILE A 624 -22.67 -2.12 7.77
N LYS A 625 -22.33 -1.91 9.02
CA LYS A 625 -21.70 -2.92 9.88
C LYS A 625 -22.52 -3.12 11.14
N TRP A 626 -22.80 -4.39 11.45
CA TRP A 626 -23.51 -4.77 12.65
C TRP A 626 -22.68 -5.74 13.50
N LYS A 627 -22.43 -5.33 14.74
CA LYS A 627 -21.68 -6.09 15.74
C LYS A 627 -22.67 -6.67 16.75
N PHE A 628 -22.64 -8.00 16.97
CA PHE A 628 -23.59 -8.74 17.82
C PHE A 628 -22.90 -9.93 18.52
N LEU A 629 -23.64 -10.81 19.20
CA LEU A 629 -23.11 -11.90 20.04
C LEU A 629 -22.07 -11.41 21.06
N ASN A 630 -22.43 -10.38 21.85
CA ASN A 630 -21.52 -9.76 22.81
C ASN A 630 -20.20 -9.29 22.18
N ASP A 631 -20.30 -8.64 21.01
CA ASP A 631 -19.19 -8.12 20.22
C ASP A 631 -18.31 -9.18 19.53
N ASN A 632 -18.68 -10.46 19.60
CA ASN A 632 -17.92 -11.55 19.00
C ASN A 632 -18.26 -11.81 17.53
N ALA A 633 -19.35 -11.27 17.01
CA ALA A 633 -19.69 -11.41 15.60
C ALA A 633 -19.88 -10.05 14.93
N VAL A 634 -19.44 -9.95 13.69
CA VAL A 634 -19.62 -8.78 12.82
C VAL A 634 -20.21 -9.24 11.49
N LEU A 635 -21.30 -8.63 11.09
CA LEU A 635 -21.88 -8.73 9.76
C LEU A 635 -21.65 -7.38 9.06
N SER A 636 -21.12 -7.40 7.85
CA SER A 636 -20.90 -6.23 7.02
C SER A 636 -21.56 -6.37 5.66
N PHE A 637 -22.08 -5.28 5.18
CA PHE A 637 -22.57 -5.12 3.82
C PHE A 637 -22.05 -3.79 3.29
N ASP A 638 -21.40 -3.78 2.14
CA ASP A 638 -20.93 -2.56 1.51
C ASP A 638 -21.09 -2.59 -0.03
N CYS A 639 -21.24 -1.41 -0.60
CA CYS A 639 -21.28 -1.18 -2.03
C CYS A 639 -20.15 -0.21 -2.41
N TYR A 640 -19.23 -0.69 -3.19
CA TYR A 640 -18.10 0.06 -3.74
C TYR A 640 -18.49 0.65 -5.10
N ASP A 641 -17.99 1.87 -5.41
CA ASP A 641 -18.22 2.59 -6.66
C ASP A 641 -19.71 2.70 -7.04
N ILE A 642 -20.51 3.21 -6.11
CA ILE A 642 -21.98 3.31 -6.24
C ILE A 642 -22.39 3.99 -7.56
N PHE A 643 -21.61 4.96 -8.04
CA PHE A 643 -21.93 5.77 -9.22
C PHE A 643 -21.22 5.29 -10.50
N GLU A 644 -20.40 4.22 -10.44
CA GLU A 644 -19.59 3.72 -11.56
C GLU A 644 -18.69 4.83 -12.15
N SER A 645 -18.06 5.60 -11.28
CA SER A 645 -17.25 6.77 -11.63
C SER A 645 -15.79 6.69 -11.19
N ALA A 646 -15.35 5.52 -10.69
CA ALA A 646 -14.00 5.31 -10.18
C ALA A 646 -12.95 5.06 -11.27
N MET A 647 -13.36 4.90 -12.54
CA MET A 647 -12.44 4.56 -13.63
C MET A 647 -12.27 5.75 -14.58
N PRO A 648 -11.10 6.44 -14.53
CA PRO A 648 -10.78 7.51 -15.46
C PRO A 648 -10.46 6.98 -16.86
N GLU A 649 -10.63 7.81 -17.87
CA GLU A 649 -10.00 7.61 -19.17
C GLU A 649 -8.55 8.11 -19.12
N ILE A 650 -7.71 7.49 -19.94
CA ILE A 650 -6.28 7.78 -20.03
C ILE A 650 -5.98 8.11 -21.50
N HIS A 651 -5.25 9.19 -21.73
CA HIS A 651 -4.90 9.58 -23.09
C HIS A 651 -3.50 10.18 -23.19
N THR A 652 -2.88 10.08 -24.36
CA THR A 652 -1.62 10.75 -24.68
C THR A 652 -1.72 11.45 -26.02
N ARG A 653 -1.10 12.66 -26.10
CA ARG A 653 -0.99 13.47 -27.31
C ARG A 653 0.36 14.17 -27.30
N ILE A 654 1.41 13.46 -27.69
CA ILE A 654 2.78 13.99 -27.75
C ILE A 654 3.37 13.72 -29.10
N GLY A 655 3.67 14.76 -29.90
CA GLY A 655 4.17 14.60 -31.25
C GLY A 655 3.23 13.75 -32.11
N THR A 656 3.72 12.65 -32.64
CA THR A 656 2.95 11.67 -33.42
C THR A 656 2.16 10.68 -32.56
N GLN A 657 2.38 10.68 -31.25
CA GLN A 657 1.72 9.75 -30.32
C GLN A 657 0.32 10.24 -30.00
N ASN A 658 -0.69 9.43 -30.33
CA ASN A 658 -2.09 9.77 -30.02
C ASN A 658 -2.86 8.51 -29.68
N GLN A 659 -3.16 8.36 -28.39
CA GLN A 659 -3.84 7.19 -27.88
C GLN A 659 -4.88 7.60 -26.83
N ARG A 660 -5.96 6.83 -26.74
CA ARG A 660 -6.99 6.91 -25.72
C ARG A 660 -7.30 5.51 -25.23
N LEU A 661 -7.28 5.34 -23.92
CA LEU A 661 -7.48 4.06 -23.27
C LEU A 661 -8.59 4.21 -22.23
N LYS A 662 -9.62 3.38 -22.33
CA LYS A 662 -10.66 3.22 -21.33
C LYS A 662 -10.61 1.80 -20.79
N GLN A 663 -10.41 1.68 -19.50
CA GLN A 663 -10.35 0.40 -18.82
C GLN A 663 -11.53 0.28 -17.85
N ASN A 664 -12.14 -0.88 -17.79
CA ASN A 664 -13.29 -1.14 -16.93
C ASN A 664 -12.95 -2.29 -15.98
N PHE A 665 -11.99 -2.02 -15.05
CA PHE A 665 -11.53 -3.00 -14.08
C PHE A 665 -12.42 -3.05 -12.83
N TYR A 666 -13.01 -1.92 -12.45
CA TYR A 666 -13.84 -1.81 -11.27
C TYR A 666 -15.20 -1.28 -11.68
N GLN A 667 -16.22 -1.95 -11.25
CA GLN A 667 -17.61 -1.55 -11.41
C GLN A 667 -18.26 -1.62 -10.03
N ARG A 668 -19.47 -1.16 -9.95
CA ARG A 668 -20.25 -1.30 -8.74
C ARG A 668 -20.15 -2.73 -8.19
N THR A 669 -19.61 -2.85 -6.98
CA THR A 669 -19.35 -4.13 -6.34
C THR A 669 -20.09 -4.17 -5.00
N PHE A 670 -20.91 -5.17 -4.79
CA PHE A 670 -21.55 -5.47 -3.52
C PHE A 670 -20.72 -6.51 -2.77
N ASN A 671 -20.50 -6.27 -1.49
CA ASN A 671 -19.71 -7.15 -0.64
C ASN A 671 -20.51 -7.47 0.62
N VAL A 672 -20.56 -8.75 1.00
CA VAL A 672 -21.12 -9.24 2.25
C VAL A 672 -20.03 -9.97 2.99
N GLY A 673 -19.81 -9.62 4.25
CA GLY A 673 -18.79 -10.23 5.09
C GLY A 673 -19.38 -10.66 6.44
N PHE A 674 -18.96 -11.82 6.90
CA PHE A 674 -19.28 -12.33 8.24
C PHE A 674 -17.98 -12.71 8.95
N THR A 675 -17.83 -12.28 10.19
CA THR A 675 -16.67 -12.60 11.03
C THR A 675 -17.16 -13.04 12.40
N TRP A 676 -16.59 -14.15 12.90
CA TRP A 676 -16.87 -14.68 14.22
C TRP A 676 -15.58 -14.91 15.00
N LYS A 677 -15.51 -14.36 16.22
CA LYS A 677 -14.40 -14.50 17.16
C LYS A 677 -14.79 -15.46 18.26
N PHE A 678 -13.88 -16.32 18.66
CA PHE A 678 -14.11 -17.32 19.69
C PHE A 678 -12.89 -17.48 20.61
N GLY A 679 -13.14 -18.08 21.78
CA GLY A 679 -12.13 -18.21 22.83
C GLY A 679 -11.90 -16.88 23.56
N GLY A 680 -10.98 -16.87 24.47
CA GLY A 680 -10.61 -15.68 25.23
C GLY A 680 -9.38 -15.96 26.07
N TYR A 681 -8.48 -14.97 26.18
CA TYR A 681 -7.48 -14.98 27.21
C TYR A 681 -8.11 -14.47 28.48
N LYS A 682 -7.92 -15.17 29.61
CA LYS A 682 -8.08 -14.53 30.91
C LYS A 682 -7.03 -13.41 30.95
N GLU A 683 -7.46 -12.16 30.75
CA GLU A 683 -6.63 -11.02 31.07
C GLU A 683 -6.19 -11.20 32.51
N LEU A 684 -4.90 -11.48 32.74
CA LEU A 684 -4.30 -11.19 34.01
C LEU A 684 -4.38 -9.67 34.12
N ARG A 685 -5.42 -9.19 34.85
CA ARG A 685 -5.47 -7.81 35.30
C ARG A 685 -4.21 -7.61 36.12
N THR A 686 -3.15 -7.16 35.48
CA THR A 686 -2.02 -6.61 36.19
C THR A 686 -2.58 -5.41 36.94
N ARG A 687 -2.77 -5.59 38.25
CA ARG A 687 -3.16 -4.53 39.17
C ARG A 687 -2.10 -3.46 39.00
N ARG A 688 -2.38 -2.41 38.23
CA ARG A 688 -1.51 -1.23 38.18
C ARG A 688 -1.52 -0.69 39.60
N PRO A 689 -0.37 -0.57 40.29
CA PRO A 689 -0.32 0.08 41.59
C PRO A 689 -0.93 1.47 41.40
N ASP A 690 -1.81 1.84 42.31
CA ASP A 690 -2.36 3.18 42.37
C ASP A 690 -1.24 4.13 42.80
N THR A 691 -0.58 4.74 41.84
CA THR A 691 0.48 5.72 42.04
C THR A 691 -0.07 7.14 42.17
N SER A 692 -1.39 7.33 42.28
CA SER A 692 -2.03 8.65 42.39
C SER A 692 -1.60 9.46 43.61
N ARG A 693 -1.00 8.79 44.61
CA ARG A 693 -0.47 9.43 45.82
C ARG A 693 1.06 9.60 45.83
N TYR A 694 1.79 9.18 44.80
CA TYR A 694 3.27 9.21 44.86
C TYR A 694 3.89 10.46 44.24
N GLY A 695 3.12 11.43 43.76
CA GLY A 695 3.67 12.72 43.32
C GLY A 695 4.76 12.62 42.23
N ILE A 696 4.75 11.52 41.41
CA ILE A 696 5.70 11.28 40.34
C ILE A 696 4.99 11.45 38.98
#